data_bd10b20f16c82c557691ef70b7b18f93
#
_entry.id   bd10b20f16c82c557691ef70b7b18f93
#
_cell.length_a   1.000
_cell.length_b   1.000
_cell.length_c   1.000
_cell.angle_alpha   90.00
_cell.angle_beta   90.00
_cell.angle_gamma   90.00
#
_symmetry.space_group_name_H-M   'P 1'
#
loop_
_entity.id
_entity.type
_entity.pdbx_description
1 polymer ?
#
loop_
_entity_poly.entity_id
_entity_poly.type
_entity_poly.pdbx_seq_one_letter_code
_entity_poly.pdbx_strand_id
1 'polypeptide(L)'
;VKVNNLSFRPSVRVRHILSRCLLRLHKRRCLAVFIFALSCVLGTNAYGQGKGYGVQVRLMSPPLVQVKPGEIVSATFVVENMTGREETFEESLVLPEGWHAITPSDVFTLQTGQEAVRMLAFQVPNTAEAKDYEIIYSVRSKRDYAIRDEVALGVSVLSVGEMKLFLESAPDTVTAGQTYEIRTRITNNGNSALDVLISARSSSDYPLTLSAMEMTLKPGESAPISLSVHTPSKIPKSLNHIVTLEASSKKDPSVKTSLFVRTEVLSQMARVDLYQRIPTTLTLRSLGQKDEDKSEGFDVELEGKGYLKEGSSQVEFLFRGPDTQDKSLYGERDEYYLNYSDPKFDFRVGDQSYGLSYLTSYSRYGRGIEAKYHPEDKNFNLGSYSLKSRFGAPEWDEQGIYVESRPSSNAAWKINYLKRKQDSYYVTPSLKDDIYSVEGSFKPARDMDLEVEYAEGKRRGRTKDLKGSAYDVNMSGNLEKFRYSFSKTHAEPDFYGYYNDSDYTSSSLSFLLSKRLNGFVSYSSYETNLDMDPDRGDTSTEETLFQAGINHNLSNGWYAQLAYDDFSRKDRLQPSNYDISEKAYRFSIGRSAEKFNYRVEARYADQHDGIKGVSASPWNYSFYASYMPSAELFLTLYGGFGDNSAIEGSRLLSDQNNLGLSFRWQATERLTLSGWYTKYNFNSKRPESDQYNFELKYFMPDESYWSFKIRRYDWEYGEYVETNYVLSYSIPIGIPVGKKKSLGVISGKVWELQDDAKEPLSRAIATLNGSKTATDAGGRFTFSAPPGTYLLNMDLSSMGFGKTTEEKLPMKVTVEAGKTVNVELTIVKAATLSGQVVLGKSEPARAPETTKPVILGEPGSAETPQVFKGVLVELSRDDETIRTLTDDEGKFSFVNIRPGTWKFKAYDYNLPAYHYIQNPEMEITLSPGEKKDITVRVLPKQRQIEILEEGVISSKKIN
;
A
#
# COMPACT_ATOMS: atom_id res chain seq x y z
N VAL A 1 14.38 -47.05 -27.37
CA VAL A 1 15.39 -46.18 -27.99
C VAL A 1 16.34 -45.77 -26.86
N LYS A 2 17.57 -46.28 -26.95
CA LYS A 2 18.64 -45.97 -25.96
C LYS A 2 18.97 -44.48 -26.00
N VAL A 3 18.84 -43.78 -24.90
CA VAL A 3 19.36 -42.44 -24.66
C VAL A 3 20.62 -42.58 -23.79
N ASN A 4 21.75 -42.15 -24.39
CA ASN A 4 23.07 -42.19 -23.75
C ASN A 4 23.15 -41.24 -22.54
N ASN A 5 23.70 -41.74 -21.46
CA ASN A 5 24.11 -40.97 -20.27
C ASN A 5 25.19 -39.93 -20.62
N LEU A 6 24.85 -38.67 -20.59
CA LEU A 6 25.81 -37.55 -20.56
C LEU A 6 26.05 -37.15 -19.11
N SER A 7 27.09 -37.73 -18.50
CA SER A 7 27.62 -37.29 -17.23
C SER A 7 28.50 -36.04 -17.42
N PHE A 8 28.02 -34.89 -17.05
CA PHE A 8 28.84 -33.67 -16.92
C PHE A 8 29.68 -33.79 -15.64
N ARG A 9 30.93 -34.12 -15.78
CA ARG A 9 31.97 -33.92 -14.74
C ARG A 9 32.61 -32.55 -14.95
N PRO A 10 32.53 -31.60 -14.00
CA PRO A 10 33.30 -30.36 -14.08
C PRO A 10 34.79 -30.67 -13.85
N SER A 11 35.64 -30.11 -14.70
CA SER A 11 37.08 -30.34 -14.72
C SER A 11 37.77 -29.86 -13.44
N VAL A 12 38.75 -30.59 -13.01
CA VAL A 12 39.60 -30.45 -11.81
C VAL A 12 40.30 -29.06 -11.67
N ARG A 13 40.30 -28.22 -12.68
CA ARG A 13 40.96 -26.90 -12.64
C ARG A 13 40.23 -25.79 -11.89
N VAL A 14 38.92 -25.89 -11.65
CA VAL A 14 38.17 -24.87 -10.88
C VAL A 14 38.26 -25.06 -9.38
N ARG A 15 38.53 -26.30 -8.91
CA ARG A 15 38.70 -26.60 -7.48
C ARG A 15 39.98 -26.00 -6.88
N HIS A 16 41.03 -25.72 -7.69
CA HIS A 16 42.31 -25.24 -7.15
C HIS A 16 42.44 -23.73 -7.06
N ILE A 17 41.59 -22.95 -7.68
CA ILE A 17 41.63 -21.48 -7.61
C ILE A 17 40.84 -20.95 -6.44
N LEU A 18 39.69 -21.54 -6.10
CA LEU A 18 38.86 -21.13 -4.96
C LEU A 18 39.44 -21.54 -3.59
N SER A 19 40.14 -22.68 -3.51
CA SER A 19 40.75 -23.10 -2.23
C SER A 19 42.05 -22.36 -1.85
N ARG A 20 42.77 -21.79 -2.83
CA ARG A 20 43.98 -20.99 -2.56
C ARG A 20 43.70 -19.51 -2.26
N CYS A 21 42.55 -18.95 -2.64
CA CYS A 21 42.19 -17.59 -2.26
C CYS A 21 41.65 -17.48 -0.84
N LEU A 22 40.94 -18.48 -0.33
CA LEU A 22 40.32 -18.45 0.99
C LEU A 22 41.27 -18.79 2.15
N LEU A 23 42.30 -19.56 1.91
CA LEU A 23 43.24 -19.99 2.97
C LEU A 23 44.43 -19.03 3.25
N ARG A 24 44.67 -18.01 2.43
CA ARG A 24 45.70 -17.00 2.67
C ARG A 24 45.25 -15.69 3.31
N LEU A 25 43.98 -15.49 3.54
CA LEU A 25 43.38 -14.28 4.17
C LEU A 25 43.25 -14.40 5.70
N HIS A 26 43.55 -15.53 6.30
CA HIS A 26 43.15 -15.84 7.68
C HIS A 26 44.14 -15.49 8.79
N LYS A 27 45.30 -14.90 8.52
CA LYS A 27 46.26 -14.58 9.63
C LYS A 27 46.88 -13.18 9.70
N ARG A 28 46.52 -12.24 8.82
CA ARG A 28 47.21 -10.91 8.86
C ARG A 28 46.30 -9.69 8.63
N ARG A 29 45.00 -9.79 8.55
CA ARG A 29 44.13 -8.61 8.29
C ARG A 29 43.04 -8.29 9.32
N CYS A 30 42.85 -9.10 10.34
CA CYS A 30 41.91 -8.79 11.42
C CYS A 30 42.40 -7.70 12.39
N LEU A 31 43.68 -7.40 12.42
CA LEU A 31 44.22 -6.35 13.28
C LEU A 31 44.14 -4.94 12.66
N ALA A 32 44.08 -4.85 11.35
CA ALA A 32 44.05 -3.57 10.63
C ALA A 32 42.67 -2.88 10.61
N VAL A 33 41.59 -3.64 10.70
CA VAL A 33 40.22 -3.09 10.73
C VAL A 33 39.88 -2.53 12.12
N PHE A 34 40.44 -3.09 13.18
CA PHE A 34 40.25 -2.59 14.54
C PHE A 34 41.06 -1.32 14.84
N ILE A 35 42.18 -1.15 14.15
CA ILE A 35 43.06 0.04 14.30
C ILE A 35 42.51 1.22 13.45
N PHE A 36 41.82 0.94 12.34
CA PHE A 36 41.23 2.00 11.51
C PHE A 36 39.96 2.60 12.11
N ALA A 37 39.24 1.85 12.95
CA ALA A 37 38.09 2.39 13.69
C ALA A 37 38.52 3.23 14.92
N LEU A 38 39.73 3.05 15.43
CA LEU A 38 40.21 3.79 16.59
C LEU A 38 41.04 5.05 16.21
N SER A 39 41.54 5.13 14.97
CA SER A 39 42.32 6.29 14.50
C SER A 39 41.47 7.46 13.96
N CYS A 40 40.15 7.29 13.84
CA CYS A 40 39.23 8.41 13.49
C CYS A 40 38.76 9.24 14.70
N VAL A 41 39.22 8.92 15.92
CA VAL A 41 38.83 9.66 17.15
C VAL A 41 39.87 10.63 17.65
N LEU A 42 41.08 10.64 17.08
CA LEU A 42 42.16 11.53 17.53
C LEU A 42 42.80 12.32 16.36
N GLY A 43 42.04 13.23 15.79
CA GLY A 43 42.53 14.20 14.84
C GLY A 43 42.03 15.60 15.22
N THR A 44 42.61 16.19 16.24
CA THR A 44 42.39 17.60 16.58
C THR A 44 43.23 18.48 15.64
N ASN A 45 42.59 19.07 14.63
CA ASN A 45 43.13 20.23 13.96
C ASN A 45 42.51 21.47 14.59
N ALA A 46 43.34 22.15 15.36
CA ALA A 46 43.08 23.48 15.92
C ALA A 46 43.03 24.51 14.80
N TYR A 47 41.85 25.06 14.51
CA TYR A 47 41.73 26.34 13.80
C TYR A 47 41.68 27.50 14.79
N GLY A 48 42.39 28.55 14.42
CA GLY A 48 42.80 29.65 15.26
C GLY A 48 41.68 30.32 16.07
N GLN A 49 41.90 30.39 17.36
CA GLN A 49 41.14 31.18 18.30
C GLN A 49 41.61 32.61 18.24
N GLY A 50 40.68 33.54 17.91
CA GLY A 50 40.87 34.96 18.20
C GLY A 50 40.96 35.12 19.72
N LYS A 51 42.03 35.73 20.24
CA LYS A 51 42.15 36.04 21.68
C LYS A 51 41.16 37.18 22.01
N GLY A 52 40.03 36.82 22.56
CA GLY A 52 39.09 37.78 23.18
C GLY A 52 39.73 38.45 24.38
N TYR A 53 39.50 39.76 24.52
CA TYR A 53 40.03 40.50 25.63
C TYR A 53 39.05 40.40 26.80
N GLY A 54 39.41 39.63 27.84
CA GLY A 54 38.67 39.56 29.10
C GLY A 54 37.52 38.51 29.14
N VAL A 55 37.19 37.88 28.05
CA VAL A 55 36.32 36.70 27.97
C VAL A 55 36.88 35.76 26.89
N GLN A 56 36.76 34.46 27.11
CA GLN A 56 37.16 33.46 26.12
C GLN A 56 35.99 32.55 25.82
N VAL A 57 35.70 32.35 24.52
CA VAL A 57 34.68 31.45 24.03
C VAL A 57 35.35 30.30 23.27
N ARG A 58 35.06 29.09 23.68
CA ARG A 58 35.60 27.86 23.02
C ARG A 58 34.45 26.98 22.53
N LEU A 59 34.52 26.54 21.28
CA LEU A 59 33.62 25.55 20.73
C LEU A 59 34.01 24.14 21.19
N MET A 60 33.11 23.42 21.85
CA MET A 60 33.28 22.03 22.29
C MET A 60 32.72 21.02 21.32
N SER A 61 31.73 21.45 20.49
CA SER A 61 31.19 20.63 19.40
C SER A 61 32.15 20.56 18.21
N PRO A 62 32.03 19.59 17.30
CA PRO A 62 32.79 19.58 16.06
C PRO A 62 32.69 20.88 15.30
N PRO A 63 33.77 21.44 14.74
CA PRO A 63 33.76 22.77 14.09
C PRO A 63 32.96 22.80 12.80
N LEU A 64 32.64 21.64 12.23
CA LEU A 64 31.75 21.47 11.09
C LEU A 64 30.72 20.38 11.38
N VAL A 65 29.45 20.70 11.28
CA VAL A 65 28.32 19.76 11.49
C VAL A 65 27.60 19.57 10.17
N GLN A 66 27.42 18.32 9.76
CA GLN A 66 26.61 17.97 8.59
C GLN A 66 25.18 17.70 9.01
N VAL A 67 24.22 18.33 8.35
CA VAL A 67 22.80 18.26 8.70
C VAL A 67 21.92 18.18 7.46
N LYS A 68 20.74 17.62 7.62
CA LYS A 68 19.69 17.70 6.60
C LYS A 68 18.78 18.92 6.84
N PRO A 69 18.11 19.42 5.80
CA PRO A 69 17.04 20.39 5.99
C PRO A 69 16.02 19.92 7.04
N GLY A 70 15.56 20.83 7.88
CA GLY A 70 14.60 20.57 8.95
C GLY A 70 15.20 19.99 10.23
N GLU A 71 16.46 19.63 10.27
CA GLU A 71 17.11 19.10 11.48
C GLU A 71 17.45 20.21 12.47
N ILE A 72 17.51 19.82 13.74
CA ILE A 72 17.93 20.66 14.83
C ILE A 72 19.41 20.41 15.09
N VAL A 73 20.17 21.47 15.10
CA VAL A 73 21.60 21.46 15.49
C VAL A 73 21.71 21.92 16.91
N SER A 74 22.41 21.15 17.72
CA SER A 74 22.83 21.58 19.08
C SER A 74 24.34 21.69 19.12
N ALA A 75 24.82 22.83 19.57
CA ALA A 75 26.24 23.10 19.74
C ALA A 75 26.53 23.48 21.19
N THR A 76 27.67 23.02 21.68
CA THR A 76 28.14 23.28 23.06
C THR A 76 29.35 24.18 22.99
N PHE A 77 29.27 25.25 23.75
CA PHE A 77 30.33 26.25 23.89
C PHE A 77 30.76 26.31 25.36
N VAL A 78 32.00 26.66 25.60
CA VAL A 78 32.51 27.00 26.95
C VAL A 78 32.87 28.47 26.95
N VAL A 79 32.34 29.20 27.89
CA VAL A 79 32.62 30.61 28.11
C VAL A 79 33.40 30.75 29.41
N GLU A 80 34.59 31.32 29.36
CA GLU A 80 35.45 31.56 30.52
C GLU A 80 35.60 33.07 30.78
N ASN A 81 35.34 33.47 32.01
CA ASN A 81 35.56 34.86 32.43
C ASN A 81 37.05 35.10 32.76
N MET A 82 37.76 35.72 31.85
CA MET A 82 39.19 36.09 32.01
C MET A 82 39.35 37.54 32.51
N THR A 83 38.26 38.19 32.91
CA THR A 83 38.33 39.51 33.55
C THR A 83 38.80 39.36 35.03
N GLY A 84 39.42 40.34 35.59
CA GLY A 84 39.87 40.33 37.00
C GLY A 84 38.70 40.43 38.02
N ARG A 85 37.46 40.25 37.63
CA ARG A 85 36.25 40.52 38.48
C ARG A 85 35.06 39.65 38.05
N GLU A 86 34.06 39.61 38.89
CA GLU A 86 32.76 39.10 38.51
C GLU A 86 32.15 39.91 37.35
N GLU A 87 31.70 39.27 36.29
CA GLU A 87 31.19 39.93 35.11
C GLU A 87 29.92 39.28 34.60
N THR A 88 28.95 40.10 34.12
CA THR A 88 27.72 39.63 33.54
C THR A 88 27.80 39.70 32.03
N PHE A 89 27.58 38.55 31.39
CA PHE A 89 27.70 38.40 29.95
C PHE A 89 26.31 38.24 29.33
N GLU A 90 26.18 38.74 28.12
CA GLU A 90 25.04 38.48 27.22
C GLU A 90 25.55 37.68 26.03
N GLU A 91 24.85 36.58 25.76
CA GLU A 91 25.17 35.78 24.59
C GLU A 91 24.24 36.08 23.40
N SER A 92 24.74 35.88 22.19
CA SER A 92 23.96 35.97 20.98
C SER A 92 24.40 34.94 19.93
N LEU A 93 23.45 34.49 19.14
CA LEU A 93 23.66 33.56 18.04
C LEU A 93 23.22 34.22 16.74
N VAL A 94 24.15 34.40 15.82
CA VAL A 94 23.87 34.94 14.49
C VAL A 94 23.61 33.78 13.55
N LEU A 95 22.37 33.71 13.08
CA LEU A 95 21.89 32.65 12.20
C LEU A 95 21.65 33.20 10.78
N PRO A 96 21.78 32.38 9.72
CA PRO A 96 21.36 32.71 8.38
C PRO A 96 19.88 33.08 8.31
N GLU A 97 19.49 33.81 7.29
CA GLU A 97 18.10 34.23 7.07
C GLU A 97 17.15 33.01 7.03
N GLY A 98 16.05 33.11 7.75
CA GLY A 98 15.04 32.02 7.86
C GLY A 98 15.38 30.92 8.84
N TRP A 99 16.57 30.92 9.48
CA TRP A 99 16.89 29.95 10.52
C TRP A 99 16.41 30.45 11.88
N HIS A 100 16.02 29.55 12.78
CA HIS A 100 15.44 29.92 14.06
C HIS A 100 16.22 29.33 15.22
N ALA A 101 16.62 30.16 16.18
CA ALA A 101 17.15 29.72 17.46
C ALA A 101 16.04 29.06 18.28
N ILE A 102 16.31 27.86 18.83
CA ILE A 102 15.41 27.14 19.73
C ILE A 102 15.74 27.52 21.17
N THR A 103 17.03 27.58 21.46
CA THR A 103 17.50 28.09 22.77
C THR A 103 17.53 29.61 22.70
N PRO A 104 16.78 30.31 23.57
CA PRO A 104 16.82 31.75 23.61
C PRO A 104 18.21 32.22 24.10
N SER A 105 18.65 33.36 23.63
CA SER A 105 19.85 34.03 24.15
C SER A 105 19.62 34.41 25.62
N ASP A 106 20.62 34.17 26.46
CA ASP A 106 20.53 34.35 27.91
C ASP A 106 21.57 35.35 28.43
N VAL A 107 21.36 35.77 29.67
CA VAL A 107 22.27 36.63 30.39
C VAL A 107 22.74 35.90 31.62
N PHE A 108 24.06 35.73 31.77
CA PHE A 108 24.63 34.98 32.88
C PHE A 108 25.83 35.68 33.47
N THR A 109 26.07 35.40 34.75
CA THR A 109 27.19 36.02 35.52
C THR A 109 28.19 34.94 35.83
N LEU A 110 29.45 35.24 35.64
CA LEU A 110 30.59 34.38 35.97
C LEU A 110 31.57 35.07 36.93
N GLN A 111 32.04 34.35 37.92
CA GLN A 111 33.16 34.79 38.77
C GLN A 111 34.44 34.81 37.94
N THR A 112 35.48 35.51 38.39
CA THR A 112 36.80 35.53 37.78
C THR A 112 37.35 34.12 37.63
N GLY A 113 37.74 33.72 36.41
CA GLY A 113 38.26 32.38 36.08
C GLY A 113 37.18 31.27 36.08
N GLN A 114 35.90 31.61 36.25
CA GLN A 114 34.82 30.63 36.18
C GLN A 114 34.47 30.34 34.71
N GLU A 115 34.28 29.05 34.44
CA GLU A 115 33.76 28.55 33.15
C GLU A 115 32.25 28.24 33.24
N ALA A 116 31.53 28.52 32.19
CA ALA A 116 30.18 28.07 31.98
C ALA A 116 30.03 27.31 30.68
N VAL A 117 29.39 26.13 30.73
CA VAL A 117 29.05 25.37 29.55
C VAL A 117 27.68 25.87 29.02
N ARG A 118 27.65 26.32 27.78
CA ARG A 118 26.46 26.84 27.10
C ARG A 118 26.09 25.90 25.97
N MET A 119 24.85 25.42 25.99
CA MET A 119 24.32 24.56 24.92
C MET A 119 23.24 25.33 24.19
N LEU A 120 23.46 25.62 22.93
CA LEU A 120 22.52 26.34 22.08
C LEU A 120 22.03 25.43 20.97
N ALA A 121 20.75 25.49 20.69
CA ALA A 121 20.09 24.73 19.63
C ALA A 121 19.36 25.68 18.66
N PHE A 122 19.45 25.36 17.38
CA PHE A 122 18.75 26.08 16.33
C PHE A 122 18.24 25.09 15.28
N GLN A 123 17.18 25.49 14.58
CA GLN A 123 16.58 24.67 13.54
C GLN A 123 17.02 25.13 12.15
N VAL A 124 17.50 24.20 11.35
CA VAL A 124 17.74 24.40 9.92
C VAL A 124 16.40 24.36 9.19
N PRO A 125 16.02 25.34 8.39
CA PRO A 125 14.77 25.32 7.65
C PRO A 125 14.68 24.11 6.70
N ASN A 126 13.46 23.64 6.47
CA ASN A 126 13.21 22.58 5.48
C ASN A 126 13.57 23.02 4.04
N THR A 127 13.61 24.34 3.79
CA THR A 127 13.92 24.96 2.51
C THR A 127 15.39 25.35 2.37
N ALA A 128 16.25 25.02 3.35
CA ALA A 128 17.67 25.37 3.30
C ALA A 128 18.36 24.68 2.12
N GLU A 129 19.00 25.48 1.27
CA GLU A 129 19.76 24.98 0.13
C GLU A 129 20.98 24.15 0.59
N ALA A 130 21.36 23.18 -0.23
CA ALA A 130 22.53 22.35 0.00
C ALA A 130 23.82 23.13 -0.23
N LYS A 131 24.32 23.73 0.82
CA LYS A 131 25.61 24.47 0.87
C LYS A 131 26.11 24.57 2.30
N ASP A 132 27.31 25.12 2.46
CA ASP A 132 27.89 25.40 3.75
C ASP A 132 27.40 26.76 4.26
N TYR A 133 27.07 26.81 5.53
CA TYR A 133 26.63 27.98 6.27
C TYR A 133 27.55 28.18 7.47
N GLU A 134 27.74 29.40 7.89
CA GLU A 134 28.49 29.76 9.07
C GLU A 134 27.56 30.36 10.13
N ILE A 135 27.66 29.86 11.35
CA ILE A 135 26.90 30.28 12.53
C ILE A 135 27.87 30.89 13.50
N ILE A 136 27.64 32.14 13.92
CA ILE A 136 28.52 32.82 14.85
C ILE A 136 27.87 32.88 16.24
N TYR A 137 28.51 32.29 17.21
CA TYR A 137 28.18 32.47 18.61
C TYR A 137 29.08 33.54 19.23
N SER A 138 28.51 34.55 19.80
CA SER A 138 29.23 35.65 20.42
C SER A 138 28.76 35.92 21.86
N VAL A 139 29.67 36.26 22.70
CA VAL A 139 29.45 36.65 24.10
C VAL A 139 30.08 37.98 24.35
N ARG A 140 29.36 38.90 25.00
CA ARG A 140 29.83 40.21 25.34
C ARG A 140 29.44 40.59 26.77
N SER A 141 30.29 41.43 27.41
CA SER A 141 29.96 42.00 28.71
C SER A 141 28.83 43.03 28.60
N LYS A 142 27.89 43.02 29.54
CA LYS A 142 26.85 44.06 29.68
C LYS A 142 27.39 45.39 30.23
N ARG A 143 28.52 45.35 30.91
CA ARG A 143 29.12 46.57 31.51
C ARG A 143 30.11 47.25 30.58
N ASP A 144 30.87 46.46 29.81
CA ASP A 144 31.88 46.97 28.87
C ASP A 144 31.80 46.17 27.56
N TYR A 145 31.19 46.74 26.54
CA TYR A 145 31.00 46.12 25.23
C TYR A 145 32.30 45.86 24.46
N ALA A 146 33.45 46.38 24.92
CA ALA A 146 34.76 46.06 24.35
C ALA A 146 35.23 44.66 24.77
N ILE A 147 34.70 44.14 25.90
CA ILE A 147 34.96 42.77 26.37
C ILE A 147 33.95 41.82 25.65
N ARG A 148 34.41 41.27 24.56
CA ARG A 148 33.66 40.30 23.74
C ARG A 148 34.57 39.29 23.12
N ASP A 149 33.99 38.10 22.85
CA ASP A 149 34.65 37.06 22.05
C ASP A 149 33.59 36.30 21.25
N GLU A 150 34.00 35.76 20.16
CA GLU A 150 33.10 35.01 19.25
C GLU A 150 33.78 33.78 18.66
N VAL A 151 32.98 32.78 18.33
CA VAL A 151 33.47 31.57 17.68
C VAL A 151 32.46 31.13 16.61
N ALA A 152 33.02 30.70 15.47
CA ALA A 152 32.22 30.21 14.34
C ALA A 152 31.99 28.71 14.42
N LEU A 153 30.81 28.25 14.05
CA LEU A 153 30.41 26.86 13.81
C LEU A 153 30.00 26.74 12.35
N GLY A 154 30.68 25.88 11.60
CA GLY A 154 30.27 25.52 10.24
C GLY A 154 29.10 24.53 10.26
N VAL A 155 28.10 24.77 9.40
CA VAL A 155 26.98 23.86 9.18
C VAL A 155 26.87 23.57 7.71
N SER A 156 27.17 22.33 7.32
CA SER A 156 27.04 21.87 5.95
C SER A 156 25.66 21.23 5.75
N VAL A 157 24.78 21.89 5.03
CA VAL A 157 23.46 21.37 4.70
C VAL A 157 23.61 20.37 3.57
N LEU A 158 23.27 19.13 3.87
CA LEU A 158 23.39 18.04 2.91
C LEU A 158 22.35 18.15 1.78
N SER A 159 22.75 17.74 0.59
CA SER A 159 21.82 17.63 -0.54
C SER A 159 20.79 16.52 -0.25
N VAL A 160 19.54 16.88 -0.26
CA VAL A 160 18.38 15.99 -0.18
C VAL A 160 17.63 16.09 -1.49
N GLY A 161 17.72 15.02 -2.29
CA GLY A 161 16.94 14.92 -3.51
C GLY A 161 15.55 14.38 -3.16
N GLU A 162 14.52 15.09 -3.55
CA GLU A 162 13.15 14.64 -3.51
C GLU A 162 12.42 15.15 -4.76
N MET A 163 11.66 14.29 -5.41
CA MET A 163 10.84 14.68 -6.54
C MET A 163 9.46 14.07 -6.44
N LYS A 164 8.45 14.74 -6.97
CA LYS A 164 7.07 14.25 -7.03
C LYS A 164 6.50 14.41 -8.43
N LEU A 165 5.76 13.40 -8.83
CA LEU A 165 4.94 13.40 -10.05
C LEU A 165 3.48 13.60 -9.67
N PHE A 166 2.80 14.49 -10.37
CA PHE A 166 1.38 14.77 -10.21
C PHE A 166 0.66 14.58 -11.53
N LEU A 167 -0.49 13.92 -11.48
CA LEU A 167 -1.38 13.83 -12.63
C LEU A 167 -2.14 15.15 -12.78
N GLU A 168 -2.05 15.78 -13.96
CA GLU A 168 -2.84 16.95 -14.30
C GLU A 168 -4.12 16.55 -15.04
N SER A 169 -4.00 15.67 -16.01
CA SER A 169 -5.15 15.14 -16.75
C SER A 169 -4.83 13.81 -17.42
N ALA A 170 -5.79 12.94 -17.44
CA ALA A 170 -5.83 11.74 -18.26
C ALA A 170 -7.29 11.38 -18.52
N PRO A 171 -7.61 10.75 -19.65
CA PRO A 171 -8.98 10.26 -19.87
C PRO A 171 -9.23 9.01 -19.00
N ASP A 172 -10.37 8.99 -18.33
CA ASP A 172 -10.80 7.81 -17.57
C ASP A 172 -11.08 6.62 -18.50
N THR A 173 -11.53 6.92 -19.73
CA THR A 173 -11.99 5.92 -20.69
C THR A 173 -11.62 6.34 -22.10
N VAL A 174 -11.14 5.40 -22.90
CA VAL A 174 -10.87 5.56 -24.34
C VAL A 174 -11.39 4.36 -25.09
N THR A 175 -11.66 4.55 -26.38
CA THR A 175 -12.06 3.45 -27.25
C THR A 175 -10.85 2.83 -27.92
N ALA A 176 -10.82 1.52 -28.08
CA ALA A 176 -9.82 0.80 -28.83
C ALA A 176 -9.55 1.45 -30.21
N GLY A 177 -8.27 1.64 -30.55
CA GLY A 177 -7.82 2.33 -31.75
C GLY A 177 -7.68 3.85 -31.64
N GLN A 178 -7.95 4.44 -30.48
CA GLN A 178 -7.68 5.84 -30.22
C GLN A 178 -6.30 6.06 -29.61
N THR A 179 -5.70 7.21 -29.95
CA THR A 179 -4.55 7.74 -29.22
C THR A 179 -5.05 8.67 -28.14
N TYR A 180 -4.53 8.56 -26.93
CA TYR A 180 -4.86 9.46 -25.82
C TYR A 180 -3.61 10.05 -25.18
N GLU A 181 -3.79 11.18 -24.52
CA GLU A 181 -2.72 11.91 -23.88
C GLU A 181 -2.88 11.89 -22.36
N ILE A 182 -1.77 11.68 -21.65
CA ILE A 182 -1.65 11.82 -20.22
C ILE A 182 -0.78 13.04 -19.96
N ARG A 183 -1.26 14.01 -19.20
CA ARG A 183 -0.53 15.20 -18.78
C ARG A 183 -0.19 15.09 -17.32
N THR A 184 1.06 15.27 -17.02
CA THR A 184 1.62 15.20 -15.66
C THR A 184 2.54 16.37 -15.41
N ARG A 185 2.82 16.62 -14.16
CA ARG A 185 3.78 17.64 -13.71
C ARG A 185 4.77 17.00 -12.76
N ILE A 186 6.04 17.22 -13.00
CA ILE A 186 7.11 16.85 -12.10
C ILE A 186 7.60 18.07 -11.32
N THR A 187 7.84 17.90 -10.03
CA THR A 187 8.33 18.96 -9.13
C THR A 187 9.56 18.45 -8.39
N ASN A 188 10.61 19.27 -8.33
CA ASN A 188 11.76 19.03 -7.47
C ASN A 188 11.47 19.60 -6.06
N ASN A 189 11.17 18.73 -5.10
CA ASN A 189 10.96 19.10 -3.70
C ASN A 189 12.26 19.03 -2.87
N GLY A 190 13.38 18.71 -3.50
CA GLY A 190 14.69 18.69 -2.88
C GLY A 190 15.28 20.08 -2.71
N ASN A 191 16.44 20.15 -2.07
CA ASN A 191 17.16 21.38 -1.78
C ASN A 191 18.37 21.61 -2.71
N SER A 192 18.48 20.86 -3.78
CA SER A 192 19.51 21.00 -4.82
C SER A 192 18.94 20.75 -6.21
N ALA A 193 19.61 21.23 -7.26
CA ALA A 193 19.20 20.99 -8.64
C ALA A 193 19.29 19.51 -9.00
N LEU A 194 18.27 18.98 -9.68
CA LEU A 194 18.16 17.59 -10.10
C LEU A 194 18.17 17.47 -11.63
N ASP A 195 19.09 16.66 -12.15
CA ASP A 195 19.03 16.19 -13.53
C ASP A 195 18.17 14.91 -13.55
N VAL A 196 17.01 14.96 -14.18
CA VAL A 196 15.96 13.94 -14.11
C VAL A 196 15.92 13.15 -15.41
N LEU A 197 15.89 11.82 -15.30
CA LEU A 197 15.57 10.87 -16.37
C LEU A 197 14.12 10.43 -16.22
N ILE A 198 13.38 10.46 -17.33
CA ILE A 198 11.97 10.13 -17.38
C ILE A 198 11.78 8.93 -18.29
N SER A 199 11.05 7.93 -17.81
CA SER A 199 10.65 6.74 -18.56
C SER A 199 9.20 6.41 -18.35
N ALA A 200 8.59 5.72 -19.31
CA ALA A 200 7.21 5.27 -19.20
C ALA A 200 7.08 3.82 -19.66
N ARG A 201 6.18 3.07 -18.99
CA ARG A 201 5.85 1.69 -19.33
C ARG A 201 4.35 1.51 -19.46
N SER A 202 3.95 0.70 -20.41
CA SER A 202 2.57 0.30 -20.67
C SER A 202 2.33 -1.11 -20.12
N SER A 203 1.25 -1.32 -19.39
CA SER A 203 0.85 -2.65 -18.89
C SER A 203 0.39 -3.61 -20.01
N SER A 204 0.14 -3.08 -21.20
CA SER A 204 -0.36 -3.84 -22.36
C SER A 204 0.54 -3.63 -23.59
N ASP A 205 1.78 -3.17 -23.39
CA ASP A 205 2.77 -2.90 -24.43
C ASP A 205 2.29 -1.97 -25.55
N TYR A 206 1.40 -1.07 -25.22
CA TYR A 206 0.96 -0.06 -26.17
C TYR A 206 2.09 0.94 -26.43
N PRO A 207 2.30 1.36 -27.69
CA PRO A 207 3.31 2.36 -28.02
C PRO A 207 3.12 3.65 -27.23
N LEU A 208 4.21 4.13 -26.62
CA LEU A 208 4.25 5.33 -25.80
C LEU A 208 5.18 6.36 -26.42
N THR A 209 4.79 7.63 -26.39
CA THR A 209 5.64 8.76 -26.81
C THR A 209 5.66 9.83 -25.71
N LEU A 210 6.84 10.05 -25.13
CA LEU A 210 7.09 11.08 -24.11
C LEU A 210 7.49 12.41 -24.76
N SER A 211 7.03 13.53 -24.19
CA SER A 211 7.43 14.89 -24.61
C SER A 211 8.89 15.22 -24.26
N ALA A 212 9.42 14.62 -23.18
CA ALA A 212 10.82 14.76 -22.77
C ALA A 212 11.28 13.49 -22.03
N MET A 213 12.52 13.08 -22.29
CA MET A 213 13.15 11.95 -21.59
C MET A 213 14.15 12.40 -20.53
N GLU A 214 14.62 13.64 -20.61
CA GLU A 214 15.55 14.26 -19.67
C GLU A 214 15.19 15.73 -19.45
N MET A 215 15.38 16.21 -18.22
CA MET A 215 15.26 17.63 -17.86
C MET A 215 16.04 17.95 -16.60
N THR A 216 16.39 19.24 -16.41
CA THR A 216 17.01 19.72 -15.17
C THR A 216 16.02 20.59 -14.44
N LEU A 217 15.80 20.32 -13.15
CA LEU A 217 14.88 21.07 -12.28
C LEU A 217 15.64 21.68 -11.11
N LYS A 218 15.52 22.99 -10.92
CA LYS A 218 16.00 23.68 -9.71
C LYS A 218 15.15 23.31 -8.49
N PRO A 219 15.64 23.57 -7.25
CA PRO A 219 14.80 23.44 -6.06
C PRO A 219 13.48 24.19 -6.20
N GLY A 220 12.36 23.51 -5.93
CA GLY A 220 11.01 24.06 -6.04
C GLY A 220 10.46 24.21 -7.46
N GLU A 221 11.26 23.95 -8.50
CA GLU A 221 10.83 24.07 -9.89
C GLU A 221 9.95 22.90 -10.32
N SER A 222 8.95 23.23 -11.15
CA SER A 222 8.01 22.27 -11.72
C SER A 222 8.00 22.36 -13.25
N ALA A 223 7.94 21.21 -13.90
CA ALA A 223 7.83 21.12 -15.36
C ALA A 223 6.71 20.18 -15.80
N PRO A 224 5.99 20.49 -16.88
CA PRO A 224 4.98 19.62 -17.45
C PRO A 224 5.62 18.47 -18.26
N ILE A 225 4.99 17.30 -18.24
CA ILE A 225 5.34 16.13 -19.05
C ILE A 225 4.06 15.62 -19.71
N SER A 226 4.07 15.53 -21.03
CA SER A 226 2.99 14.89 -21.80
C SER A 226 3.42 13.54 -22.32
N LEU A 227 2.52 12.57 -22.25
CA LEU A 227 2.70 11.23 -22.73
C LEU A 227 1.53 10.83 -23.63
N SER A 228 1.82 10.49 -24.90
CA SER A 228 0.83 9.94 -25.82
C SER A 228 0.86 8.41 -25.82
N VAL A 229 -0.31 7.80 -25.74
CA VAL A 229 -0.52 6.35 -25.74
C VAL A 229 -1.36 5.95 -26.95
N HIS A 230 -0.89 4.98 -27.71
CA HIS A 230 -1.58 4.48 -28.91
C HIS A 230 -2.23 3.13 -28.64
N THR A 231 -3.55 3.05 -28.67
CA THR A 231 -4.27 1.79 -28.39
C THR A 231 -4.54 0.99 -29.67
N PRO A 232 -4.44 -0.36 -29.63
CA PRO A 232 -4.81 -1.19 -30.78
C PRO A 232 -6.30 -1.07 -31.12
N SER A 233 -6.66 -1.10 -32.41
CA SER A 233 -8.06 -1.01 -32.85
C SER A 233 -8.90 -2.27 -32.52
N LYS A 234 -8.25 -3.42 -32.33
CA LYS A 234 -8.92 -4.69 -32.02
C LYS A 234 -8.42 -5.24 -30.70
N ILE A 235 -9.24 -5.15 -29.67
CA ILE A 235 -9.04 -5.81 -28.37
C ILE A 235 -10.24 -6.71 -28.08
N PRO A 236 -10.03 -7.96 -27.59
CA PRO A 236 -11.12 -8.92 -27.45
C PRO A 236 -12.10 -8.57 -26.32
N LYS A 237 -11.63 -7.91 -25.29
CA LYS A 237 -12.41 -7.43 -24.14
C LYS A 237 -11.91 -6.06 -23.69
N SER A 238 -12.79 -5.25 -23.09
CA SER A 238 -12.37 -4.01 -22.42
C SER A 238 -11.41 -4.33 -21.31
N LEU A 239 -10.39 -3.50 -21.12
CA LEU A 239 -9.34 -3.71 -20.14
C LEU A 239 -8.95 -2.40 -19.45
N ASN A 240 -8.40 -2.52 -18.26
CA ASN A 240 -7.78 -1.39 -17.57
C ASN A 240 -6.31 -1.32 -17.96
N HIS A 241 -5.98 -0.36 -18.79
CA HIS A 241 -4.62 -0.06 -19.18
C HIS A 241 -3.96 0.80 -18.09
N ILE A 242 -2.80 0.37 -17.61
CA ILE A 242 -2.01 1.12 -16.64
C ILE A 242 -0.75 1.61 -17.30
N VAL A 243 -0.53 2.90 -17.25
CA VAL A 243 0.74 3.53 -17.62
C VAL A 243 1.50 3.86 -16.35
N THR A 244 2.72 3.37 -16.26
CA THR A 244 3.66 3.72 -15.19
C THR A 244 4.63 4.74 -15.73
N LEU A 245 4.61 5.94 -15.20
CA LEU A 245 5.59 6.98 -15.46
C LEU A 245 6.60 7.00 -14.32
N GLU A 246 7.87 6.86 -14.62
CA GLU A 246 8.97 6.88 -13.65
C GLU A 246 9.90 8.04 -13.94
N ALA A 247 10.28 8.75 -12.89
CA ALA A 247 11.30 9.79 -12.95
C ALA A 247 12.39 9.48 -11.91
N SER A 248 13.64 9.56 -12.30
CA SER A 248 14.79 9.29 -11.42
C SER A 248 15.90 10.32 -11.63
N SER A 249 16.65 10.61 -10.57
CA SER A 249 17.82 11.49 -10.70
C SER A 249 18.96 10.77 -11.41
N LYS A 250 19.59 11.45 -12.36
CA LYS A 250 20.75 10.96 -13.13
C LYS A 250 21.99 10.77 -12.25
N LYS A 251 22.14 11.63 -11.21
CA LYS A 251 23.27 11.59 -10.27
C LYS A 251 23.07 10.61 -9.14
N ASP A 252 21.83 10.48 -8.64
CA ASP A 252 21.47 9.59 -7.56
C ASP A 252 20.20 8.81 -7.91
N PRO A 253 20.31 7.60 -8.47
CA PRO A 253 19.15 6.78 -8.82
C PRO A 253 18.26 6.35 -7.65
N SER A 254 18.69 6.57 -6.40
CA SER A 254 17.83 6.33 -5.23
C SER A 254 16.75 7.40 -5.09
N VAL A 255 16.98 8.58 -5.66
CA VAL A 255 16.00 9.67 -5.74
C VAL A 255 15.13 9.44 -6.95
N LYS A 256 13.99 8.84 -6.75
CA LYS A 256 13.01 8.49 -7.79
C LYS A 256 11.58 8.63 -7.33
N THR A 257 10.69 8.79 -8.27
CA THR A 257 9.24 8.81 -8.06
C THR A 257 8.55 8.09 -9.21
N SER A 258 7.37 7.55 -8.94
CA SER A 258 6.55 6.91 -9.97
C SER A 258 5.10 7.33 -9.83
N LEU A 259 4.41 7.37 -10.97
CA LEU A 259 3.00 7.67 -11.08
C LEU A 259 2.32 6.59 -11.90
N PHE A 260 1.22 6.06 -11.39
CA PHE A 260 0.40 5.07 -12.08
C PHE A 260 -0.87 5.76 -12.58
N VAL A 261 -1.08 5.71 -13.87
CA VAL A 261 -2.27 6.27 -14.50
C VAL A 261 -3.07 5.14 -15.11
N ARG A 262 -4.31 5.02 -14.69
CA ARG A 262 -5.25 4.00 -15.14
C ARG A 262 -6.24 4.61 -16.10
N THR A 263 -6.38 4.03 -17.29
CA THR A 263 -7.37 4.37 -18.31
C THR A 263 -8.12 3.10 -18.73
N GLU A 264 -9.42 3.13 -18.75
CA GLU A 264 -10.22 2.03 -19.26
C GLU A 264 -10.23 2.07 -20.79
N VAL A 265 -9.73 1.00 -21.46
CA VAL A 265 -9.79 0.85 -22.90
C VAL A 265 -10.97 -0.03 -23.26
N LEU A 266 -11.98 0.57 -23.88
CA LEU A 266 -13.23 -0.11 -24.25
C LEU A 266 -13.09 -0.89 -25.54
N SER A 267 -13.45 -2.17 -25.49
CA SER A 267 -13.55 -2.99 -26.69
C SER A 267 -14.79 -2.63 -27.50
N GLN A 268 -14.64 -2.47 -28.80
CA GLN A 268 -15.77 -2.38 -29.73
C GLN A 268 -16.44 -3.74 -30.01
N MET A 269 -15.86 -4.84 -29.50
CA MET A 269 -16.29 -6.21 -29.77
C MET A 269 -16.93 -6.88 -28.55
N ALA A 270 -17.17 -6.16 -27.47
CA ALA A 270 -17.68 -6.74 -26.24
C ALA A 270 -19.05 -7.40 -26.44
N ARG A 271 -19.12 -8.73 -26.31
CA ARG A 271 -20.37 -9.46 -26.22
C ARG A 271 -20.86 -9.42 -24.78
N VAL A 272 -22.12 -9.09 -24.59
CA VAL A 272 -22.76 -9.12 -23.28
C VAL A 272 -22.93 -10.56 -22.82
N ASP A 273 -22.29 -10.94 -21.73
CA ASP A 273 -22.49 -12.24 -21.10
C ASP A 273 -23.76 -12.21 -20.22
N LEU A 274 -24.77 -12.94 -20.63
CA LEU A 274 -26.07 -13.06 -19.92
C LEU A 274 -26.02 -14.02 -18.74
N TYR A 275 -24.88 -14.67 -18.49
CA TYR A 275 -24.69 -15.59 -17.39
C TYR A 275 -23.82 -15.00 -16.31
N GLN A 276 -24.20 -15.22 -15.09
CA GLN A 276 -23.32 -15.04 -13.96
C GLN A 276 -22.37 -16.22 -13.91
N ARG A 277 -21.09 -15.94 -13.81
CA ARG A 277 -20.05 -16.97 -13.80
C ARG A 277 -19.21 -16.86 -12.55
N ILE A 278 -18.86 -17.98 -12.00
CA ILE A 278 -17.79 -18.10 -11.00
C ILE A 278 -16.48 -18.29 -11.78
N PRO A 279 -15.49 -17.39 -11.63
CA PRO A 279 -14.15 -17.63 -12.15
C PRO A 279 -13.64 -18.95 -11.59
N THR A 280 -13.25 -19.85 -12.47
CA THR A 280 -12.88 -21.21 -12.14
C THR A 280 -11.68 -21.62 -12.98
N THR A 281 -10.73 -22.34 -12.39
CA THR A 281 -9.60 -22.94 -13.10
C THR A 281 -9.76 -24.45 -13.08
N LEU A 282 -9.69 -25.07 -14.23
CA LEU A 282 -9.57 -26.51 -14.39
C LEU A 282 -8.10 -26.83 -14.64
N THR A 283 -7.48 -27.62 -13.78
CA THR A 283 -6.10 -28.06 -13.94
C THR A 283 -6.03 -29.57 -14.09
N LEU A 284 -5.37 -30.02 -15.12
CA LEU A 284 -5.04 -31.40 -15.37
C LEU A 284 -3.58 -31.63 -14.99
N ARG A 285 -3.27 -32.61 -14.15
CA ARG A 285 -1.92 -32.89 -13.70
C ARG A 285 -1.50 -34.31 -13.99
N SER A 286 -0.27 -34.46 -14.45
CA SER A 286 0.46 -35.71 -14.46
C SER A 286 1.53 -35.64 -13.38
N LEU A 287 1.52 -36.56 -12.47
CA LEU A 287 2.33 -36.59 -11.27
C LEU A 287 3.32 -37.75 -11.39
N GLY A 288 4.54 -37.59 -10.94
CA GLY A 288 5.54 -38.61 -10.86
C GLY A 288 6.37 -38.43 -9.56
N GLN A 289 6.52 -39.51 -8.79
CA GLN A 289 7.37 -39.54 -7.61
C GLN A 289 8.42 -40.62 -7.79
N LYS A 290 9.64 -40.28 -7.40
CA LYS A 290 10.73 -41.22 -7.32
C LYS A 290 11.36 -41.12 -5.93
N ASP A 291 11.15 -42.14 -5.15
CA ASP A 291 11.85 -42.47 -3.92
C ASP A 291 12.60 -43.80 -4.15
N GLU A 292 12.53 -44.75 -3.23
CA GLU A 292 13.01 -46.15 -3.48
C GLU A 292 12.18 -46.84 -4.58
N ASP A 293 10.85 -46.56 -4.63
CA ASP A 293 9.92 -47.02 -5.65
C ASP A 293 9.47 -45.84 -6.55
N LYS A 294 9.24 -46.14 -7.82
CA LYS A 294 8.67 -45.16 -8.77
C LYS A 294 7.15 -45.23 -8.75
N SER A 295 6.49 -44.13 -8.48
CA SER A 295 5.04 -44.00 -8.61
C SER A 295 4.66 -42.91 -9.62
N GLU A 296 3.58 -43.11 -10.33
CA GLU A 296 3.00 -42.14 -11.30
C GLU A 296 1.50 -42.07 -11.03
N GLY A 297 0.94 -40.89 -11.20
CA GLY A 297 -0.48 -40.66 -11.02
C GLY A 297 -0.99 -39.54 -11.94
N PHE A 298 -2.30 -39.41 -11.93
CA PHE A 298 -3.00 -38.35 -12.65
C PHE A 298 -4.09 -37.77 -11.74
N ASP A 299 -4.14 -36.46 -11.63
CA ASP A 299 -5.22 -35.79 -10.93
C ASP A 299 -5.87 -34.67 -11.76
N VAL A 300 -7.06 -34.31 -11.33
CA VAL A 300 -7.83 -33.21 -11.85
C VAL A 300 -8.16 -32.29 -10.69
N GLU A 301 -7.86 -31.02 -10.85
CA GLU A 301 -8.22 -30.00 -9.90
C GLU A 301 -9.22 -29.03 -10.53
N LEU A 302 -10.26 -28.75 -9.79
CA LEU A 302 -11.23 -27.72 -10.12
C LEU A 302 -11.29 -26.74 -8.94
N GLU A 303 -10.77 -25.54 -9.15
CA GLU A 303 -10.74 -24.47 -8.16
C GLU A 303 -11.57 -23.29 -8.66
N GLY A 304 -12.40 -22.71 -7.79
CA GLY A 304 -13.20 -21.56 -8.16
C GLY A 304 -13.58 -20.69 -6.97
N LYS A 305 -13.64 -19.36 -7.23
CA LYS A 305 -14.07 -18.38 -6.24
C LYS A 305 -14.84 -17.25 -6.93
N GLY A 306 -16.03 -16.96 -6.44
CA GLY A 306 -16.85 -15.92 -7.03
C GLY A 306 -18.17 -15.70 -6.30
N TYR A 307 -19.01 -14.84 -6.87
CA TYR A 307 -20.30 -14.47 -6.29
C TYR A 307 -21.45 -15.18 -7.00
N LEU A 308 -22.39 -15.70 -6.23
CA LEU A 308 -23.63 -16.31 -6.73
C LEU A 308 -24.72 -15.25 -7.03
N LYS A 309 -24.73 -14.19 -6.24
CA LYS A 309 -25.59 -13.03 -6.42
C LYS A 309 -24.74 -11.78 -6.33
N GLU A 310 -25.12 -10.74 -7.05
CA GLU A 310 -24.36 -9.49 -7.11
C GLU A 310 -23.99 -8.95 -5.72
N GLY A 311 -22.71 -9.22 -5.32
CA GLY A 311 -22.13 -8.72 -4.09
C GLY A 311 -22.65 -9.30 -2.77
N SER A 312 -23.65 -10.20 -2.79
CA SER A 312 -24.30 -10.66 -1.54
C SER A 312 -23.95 -12.06 -1.08
N SER A 313 -23.56 -12.96 -1.99
CA SER A 313 -23.24 -14.34 -1.64
C SER A 313 -21.99 -14.80 -2.40
N GLN A 314 -21.02 -15.30 -1.68
CA GLN A 314 -19.75 -15.79 -2.22
C GLN A 314 -19.68 -17.31 -2.11
N VAL A 315 -19.10 -17.92 -3.13
CA VAL A 315 -18.75 -19.36 -3.12
C VAL A 315 -17.28 -19.50 -3.45
N GLU A 316 -16.61 -20.40 -2.74
CA GLU A 316 -15.24 -20.81 -2.98
C GLU A 316 -15.18 -22.34 -2.86
N PHE A 317 -14.51 -23.01 -3.80
CA PHE A 317 -14.39 -24.47 -3.78
C PHE A 317 -13.08 -24.92 -4.38
N LEU A 318 -12.63 -26.08 -3.91
CA LEU A 318 -11.53 -26.85 -4.45
C LEU A 318 -11.92 -28.32 -4.47
N PHE A 319 -11.75 -28.95 -5.64
CA PHE A 319 -11.90 -30.39 -5.81
C PHE A 319 -10.66 -30.90 -6.52
N ARG A 320 -9.82 -31.65 -5.82
CA ARG A 320 -8.58 -32.21 -6.31
C ARG A 320 -8.51 -33.69 -6.05
N GLY A 321 -8.23 -34.50 -7.05
CA GLY A 321 -8.09 -35.94 -6.96
C GLY A 321 -8.25 -36.64 -8.32
N PRO A 322 -8.27 -37.97 -8.39
CA PRO A 322 -8.17 -38.94 -7.29
C PRO A 322 -6.74 -39.30 -6.88
N ASP A 323 -5.79 -39.22 -7.82
CA ASP A 323 -4.43 -39.66 -7.56
C ASP A 323 -3.59 -38.53 -7.01
N THR A 324 -2.87 -38.82 -5.95
CA THR A 324 -1.95 -37.85 -5.34
C THR A 324 -0.63 -38.57 -5.06
N GLN A 325 0.46 -37.81 -5.18
CA GLN A 325 1.79 -38.29 -4.84
C GLN A 325 2.11 -38.17 -3.37
N ASP A 326 1.15 -37.76 -2.55
CA ASP A 326 1.46 -37.31 -1.24
C ASP A 326 1.58 -38.42 -0.22
N LYS A 327 2.74 -39.00 -0.18
CA LYS A 327 3.22 -39.69 0.99
C LYS A 327 4.04 -38.78 1.91
N SER A 328 4.46 -37.61 1.44
CA SER A 328 5.22 -36.59 2.18
C SER A 328 4.38 -35.38 2.55
N LEU A 329 4.85 -34.59 3.54
CA LEU A 329 4.21 -33.36 3.99
C LEU A 329 4.15 -32.24 2.92
N TYR A 330 4.90 -32.39 1.83
CA TYR A 330 5.05 -31.38 0.78
C TYR A 330 4.40 -31.76 -0.54
N GLY A 331 3.67 -32.88 -0.57
CA GLY A 331 2.96 -33.38 -1.74
C GLY A 331 1.70 -32.61 -2.09
N GLU A 332 1.17 -32.89 -3.29
CA GLU A 332 -0.15 -32.46 -3.70
C GLU A 332 -1.16 -33.46 -3.18
N ARG A 333 -1.98 -33.10 -2.20
CA ARG A 333 -2.97 -34.01 -1.57
C ARG A 333 -4.31 -33.94 -2.28
N ASP A 334 -5.03 -35.04 -2.24
CA ASP A 334 -6.46 -35.00 -2.55
C ASP A 334 -7.15 -34.09 -1.52
N GLU A 335 -7.93 -33.14 -2.00
CA GLU A 335 -8.53 -32.11 -1.18
C GLU A 335 -9.87 -31.68 -1.78
N TYR A 336 -10.91 -31.65 -0.96
CA TYR A 336 -12.26 -31.35 -1.39
C TYR A 336 -12.92 -30.43 -0.40
N TYR A 337 -13.17 -29.18 -0.79
CA TYR A 337 -13.94 -28.28 0.06
C TYR A 337 -14.88 -27.38 -0.73
N LEU A 338 -15.88 -26.88 -0.04
CA LEU A 338 -16.83 -25.88 -0.50
C LEU A 338 -17.12 -24.90 0.64
N ASN A 339 -16.96 -23.61 0.37
CA ASN A 339 -17.29 -22.51 1.26
C ASN A 339 -18.39 -21.67 0.62
N TYR A 340 -19.38 -21.31 1.41
CA TYR A 340 -20.44 -20.38 1.06
C TYR A 340 -20.49 -19.29 2.14
N SER A 341 -20.57 -18.02 1.72
CA SER A 341 -20.70 -16.88 2.62
C SER A 341 -21.73 -15.90 2.08
N ASP A 342 -22.64 -15.47 2.95
CA ASP A 342 -23.54 -14.34 2.69
C ASP A 342 -23.62 -13.43 3.93
N PRO A 343 -24.31 -12.27 3.89
CA PRO A 343 -24.36 -11.36 5.04
C PRO A 343 -24.92 -11.96 6.33
N LYS A 344 -25.67 -13.08 6.27
CA LYS A 344 -26.29 -13.73 7.42
C LYS A 344 -25.66 -15.07 7.81
N PHE A 345 -25.08 -15.76 6.83
CA PHE A 345 -24.57 -17.13 7.04
C PHE A 345 -23.22 -17.34 6.36
N ASP A 346 -22.28 -17.96 7.08
CA ASP A 346 -21.12 -18.63 6.51
C ASP A 346 -21.29 -20.13 6.68
N PHE A 347 -21.00 -20.87 5.63
CA PHE A 347 -21.04 -22.32 5.61
C PHE A 347 -19.76 -22.85 4.96
N ARG A 348 -19.08 -23.74 5.65
CA ARG A 348 -17.84 -24.37 5.19
C ARG A 348 -17.96 -25.87 5.34
N VAL A 349 -17.60 -26.63 4.30
CA VAL A 349 -17.60 -28.08 4.32
C VAL A 349 -16.39 -28.63 3.59
N GLY A 350 -15.85 -29.74 4.07
CA GLY A 350 -14.76 -30.49 3.45
C GLY A 350 -13.42 -30.37 4.15
N ASP A 351 -12.37 -30.54 3.39
CA ASP A 351 -10.99 -30.67 3.87
C ASP A 351 -10.37 -29.28 4.07
N GLN A 352 -10.39 -28.79 5.28
CA GLN A 352 -9.82 -27.48 5.63
C GLN A 352 -9.56 -27.38 7.14
N SER A 353 -8.97 -26.27 7.57
CA SER A 353 -8.74 -26.05 8.99
C SER A 353 -9.98 -25.49 9.67
N TYR A 354 -10.28 -26.04 10.83
CA TYR A 354 -11.35 -25.65 11.75
C TYR A 354 -10.76 -25.35 13.12
N GLY A 355 -11.42 -24.51 13.91
CA GLY A 355 -10.97 -24.19 15.24
C GLY A 355 -11.86 -23.17 15.93
N LEU A 356 -11.66 -22.99 17.23
CA LEU A 356 -12.41 -22.05 18.05
C LEU A 356 -11.54 -20.88 18.51
N SER A 357 -10.59 -21.18 19.41
CA SER A 357 -9.75 -20.20 20.07
C SER A 357 -8.33 -20.70 20.24
N TYR A 358 -7.46 -19.81 20.68
CA TYR A 358 -6.04 -20.09 20.89
C TYR A 358 -5.79 -21.17 21.94
N LEU A 359 -6.57 -21.20 23.01
CA LEU A 359 -6.42 -22.22 24.08
C LEU A 359 -7.18 -23.51 23.80
N THR A 360 -8.31 -23.47 23.09
CA THR A 360 -9.17 -24.65 22.88
C THR A 360 -8.70 -25.52 21.71
N SER A 361 -8.95 -25.07 20.49
CA SER A 361 -8.53 -25.73 19.23
C SER A 361 -8.25 -24.64 18.21
N TYR A 362 -6.99 -24.22 18.09
CA TYR A 362 -6.61 -23.05 17.30
C TYR A 362 -6.80 -23.27 15.79
N SER A 363 -6.33 -24.37 15.26
CA SER A 363 -6.44 -24.70 13.84
C SER A 363 -6.12 -26.16 13.62
N ARG A 364 -7.13 -26.97 13.38
CA ARG A 364 -6.95 -28.39 13.05
C ARG A 364 -7.43 -28.67 11.65
N TYR A 365 -6.57 -29.28 10.86
CA TYR A 365 -6.91 -29.68 9.51
C TYR A 365 -7.64 -31.03 9.53
N GLY A 366 -8.73 -31.11 8.78
CA GLY A 366 -9.50 -32.33 8.63
C GLY A 366 -10.74 -32.12 7.77
N ARG A 367 -11.55 -33.17 7.69
CA ARG A 367 -12.83 -33.15 6.99
C ARG A 367 -13.94 -32.78 7.97
N GLY A 368 -14.57 -31.64 7.69
CA GLY A 368 -15.56 -31.11 8.63
C GLY A 368 -16.66 -30.31 7.96
N ILE A 369 -17.49 -29.77 8.82
CA ILE A 369 -18.55 -28.81 8.47
C ILE A 369 -18.58 -27.71 9.51
N GLU A 370 -18.70 -26.47 9.09
CA GLU A 370 -18.88 -25.30 9.95
C GLU A 370 -20.06 -24.48 9.44
N ALA A 371 -20.85 -23.97 10.37
CA ALA A 371 -21.88 -22.99 10.09
C ALA A 371 -21.75 -21.80 11.07
N LYS A 372 -21.85 -20.59 10.55
CA LYS A 372 -21.90 -19.34 11.31
C LYS A 372 -23.12 -18.53 10.94
N TYR A 373 -23.77 -17.96 11.93
CA TYR A 373 -24.90 -17.07 11.76
C TYR A 373 -24.56 -15.67 12.25
N HIS A 374 -24.79 -14.67 11.37
CA HIS A 374 -24.60 -13.25 11.61
C HIS A 374 -25.94 -12.54 11.60
N PRO A 375 -26.55 -12.22 12.75
CA PRO A 375 -27.79 -11.45 12.76
C PRO A 375 -27.60 -10.02 12.25
N GLU A 376 -28.70 -9.39 11.84
CA GLU A 376 -28.68 -8.09 11.17
C GLU A 376 -28.15 -6.94 12.03
N ASP A 377 -28.30 -7.02 13.35
CA ASP A 377 -27.80 -6.04 14.32
C ASP A 377 -26.26 -6.05 14.49
N LYS A 378 -25.58 -7.05 13.89
CA LYS A 378 -24.11 -7.19 13.82
C LYS A 378 -23.33 -7.21 15.14
N ASN A 379 -24.00 -7.17 16.28
CA ASN A 379 -23.35 -7.19 17.58
C ASN A 379 -23.17 -8.60 18.17
N PHE A 380 -23.63 -9.61 17.42
CA PHE A 380 -23.67 -10.99 17.89
C PHE A 380 -23.47 -11.95 16.74
N ASN A 381 -22.65 -13.00 16.93
CA ASN A 381 -22.45 -14.09 15.99
C ASN A 381 -22.56 -15.42 16.73
N LEU A 382 -23.14 -16.42 16.08
CA LEU A 382 -23.20 -17.78 16.56
C LEU A 382 -22.53 -18.70 15.54
N GLY A 383 -21.62 -19.56 15.98
CA GLY A 383 -20.97 -20.53 15.11
C GLY A 383 -20.87 -21.91 15.74
N SER A 384 -20.83 -22.92 14.89
CA SER A 384 -20.61 -24.30 15.29
C SER A 384 -19.88 -25.05 14.19
N TYR A 385 -19.00 -25.96 14.57
CA TYR A 385 -18.36 -26.88 13.63
C TYR A 385 -18.29 -28.30 14.16
N SER A 386 -18.13 -29.23 13.22
CA SER A 386 -17.78 -30.64 13.49
C SER A 386 -16.67 -31.05 12.53
N LEU A 387 -15.63 -31.68 13.03
CA LEU A 387 -14.41 -32.05 12.33
C LEU A 387 -13.97 -33.46 12.68
N LYS A 388 -13.55 -34.22 11.69
CA LYS A 388 -12.72 -35.43 11.84
C LYS A 388 -11.35 -35.16 11.22
N SER A 389 -10.26 -35.38 11.98
CA SER A 389 -8.90 -35.21 11.46
C SER A 389 -8.67 -36.13 10.29
N ARG A 390 -7.91 -35.69 9.31
CA ARG A 390 -7.70 -36.45 8.07
C ARG A 390 -6.33 -37.08 7.97
N PHE A 391 -5.32 -36.39 8.49
CA PHE A 391 -3.93 -36.83 8.42
C PHE A 391 -3.32 -36.83 9.82
N GLY A 392 -2.42 -37.79 10.02
CA GLY A 392 -1.69 -37.95 11.27
C GLY A 392 -2.42 -38.82 12.30
N ALA A 393 -1.66 -39.33 13.25
CA ALA A 393 -2.15 -40.01 14.44
C ALA A 393 -1.83 -39.16 15.66
N PRO A 394 -2.69 -39.08 16.67
CA PRO A 394 -3.98 -39.77 16.80
C PRO A 394 -5.10 -39.14 15.97
N GLU A 395 -6.13 -39.96 15.65
CA GLU A 395 -7.34 -39.44 15.03
C GLU A 395 -8.16 -38.60 16.03
N TRP A 396 -8.67 -37.45 15.56
CA TRP A 396 -9.46 -36.53 16.35
C TRP A 396 -10.86 -36.36 15.75
N ASP A 397 -11.89 -36.48 16.60
CA ASP A 397 -13.25 -36.02 16.32
C ASP A 397 -13.52 -34.79 17.22
N GLU A 398 -13.78 -33.64 16.63
CA GLU A 398 -14.04 -32.38 17.35
C GLU A 398 -15.40 -31.80 16.99
N GLN A 399 -16.07 -31.26 17.99
CA GLN A 399 -17.30 -30.47 17.86
C GLN A 399 -17.15 -29.19 18.65
N GLY A 400 -17.27 -28.08 17.97
CA GLY A 400 -17.12 -26.74 18.56
C GLY A 400 -18.38 -25.92 18.39
N ILE A 401 -18.70 -25.13 19.41
CA ILE A 401 -19.77 -24.14 19.40
C ILE A 401 -19.23 -22.85 20.00
N TYR A 402 -19.59 -21.70 19.45
CA TYR A 402 -19.21 -20.43 20.01
C TYR A 402 -20.26 -19.33 19.79
N VAL A 403 -20.21 -18.37 20.67
CA VAL A 403 -20.97 -17.14 20.61
C VAL A 403 -20.01 -15.97 20.73
N GLU A 404 -20.03 -15.09 19.76
CA GLU A 404 -19.24 -13.85 19.78
C GLU A 404 -20.17 -12.65 19.91
N SER A 405 -19.80 -11.66 20.72
CA SER A 405 -20.49 -10.38 20.85
C SER A 405 -19.50 -9.23 20.73
N ARG A 406 -19.88 -8.20 19.98
CA ARG A 406 -19.10 -6.95 19.79
C ARG A 406 -19.91 -5.75 20.25
N PRO A 407 -20.03 -5.51 21.56
CA PRO A 407 -20.86 -4.44 22.08
C PRO A 407 -20.38 -3.05 21.69
N SER A 408 -19.09 -2.90 21.30
CA SER A 408 -18.53 -1.67 20.78
C SER A 408 -17.39 -1.93 19.79
N SER A 409 -16.92 -0.91 19.11
CA SER A 409 -15.71 -1.00 18.25
C SER A 409 -14.43 -1.34 19.03
N ASN A 410 -14.44 -1.13 20.35
CA ASN A 410 -13.28 -1.26 21.23
C ASN A 410 -13.33 -2.50 22.12
N ALA A 411 -14.38 -3.30 22.05
CA ALA A 411 -14.54 -4.48 22.88
C ALA A 411 -15.28 -5.59 22.12
N ALA A 412 -14.74 -6.79 22.16
CA ALA A 412 -15.39 -8.01 21.71
C ALA A 412 -15.22 -9.10 22.76
N TRP A 413 -16.21 -9.98 22.85
CA TRP A 413 -16.22 -11.15 23.72
C TRP A 413 -16.60 -12.36 22.93
N LYS A 414 -16.00 -13.50 23.23
CA LYS A 414 -16.35 -14.78 22.63
C LYS A 414 -16.35 -15.87 23.68
N ILE A 415 -17.39 -16.68 23.70
CA ILE A 415 -17.55 -17.84 24.59
C ILE A 415 -17.52 -19.08 23.70
N ASN A 416 -16.67 -20.02 24.05
CA ASN A 416 -16.42 -21.24 23.30
C ASN A 416 -16.72 -22.47 24.14
N TYR A 417 -17.23 -23.49 23.47
CA TYR A 417 -17.31 -24.87 23.98
C TYR A 417 -16.79 -25.83 22.96
N LEU A 418 -15.84 -26.67 23.36
CA LEU A 418 -15.24 -27.73 22.56
C LEU A 418 -15.49 -29.09 23.19
N LYS A 419 -15.99 -29.99 22.39
CA LYS A 419 -16.03 -31.44 22.72
C LYS A 419 -15.12 -32.17 21.74
N ARG A 420 -14.21 -32.97 22.29
CA ARG A 420 -13.22 -33.67 21.49
C ARG A 420 -13.13 -35.14 21.92
N LYS A 421 -12.99 -36.05 20.94
CA LYS A 421 -12.67 -37.45 21.11
C LYS A 421 -11.35 -37.73 20.39
N GLN A 422 -10.44 -38.35 21.08
CA GLN A 422 -9.15 -38.76 20.53
C GLN A 422 -9.06 -40.28 20.51
N ASP A 423 -8.87 -40.88 19.33
CA ASP A 423 -8.65 -42.30 19.14
C ASP A 423 -7.15 -42.56 18.87
N SER A 424 -6.52 -43.40 19.66
CA SER A 424 -5.11 -43.77 19.50
C SER A 424 -4.97 -45.26 19.48
N TYR A 425 -4.09 -45.80 18.68
CA TYR A 425 -3.74 -47.23 18.62
C TYR A 425 -3.29 -47.79 19.97
N TYR A 426 -2.76 -46.95 20.83
CA TYR A 426 -2.16 -47.34 22.11
C TYR A 426 -3.07 -47.09 23.31
N VAL A 427 -4.20 -46.38 23.12
CA VAL A 427 -5.08 -46.00 24.21
C VAL A 427 -6.53 -46.42 23.91
N THR A 428 -7.01 -47.48 24.57
CA THR A 428 -8.42 -47.88 24.59
C THR A 428 -8.97 -47.90 26.00
N PRO A 429 -10.09 -47.23 26.32
CA PRO A 429 -11.01 -46.52 25.46
C PRO A 429 -10.48 -45.16 25.02
N SER A 430 -11.10 -44.59 23.95
CA SER A 430 -10.85 -43.22 23.44
C SER A 430 -10.89 -42.17 24.54
N LEU A 431 -10.00 -41.22 24.49
CA LEU A 431 -9.99 -40.07 25.39
C LEU A 431 -11.09 -39.09 24.96
N LYS A 432 -11.77 -38.46 25.94
CA LYS A 432 -12.84 -37.51 25.71
C LYS A 432 -12.57 -36.22 26.51
N ASP A 433 -12.54 -35.10 25.83
CA ASP A 433 -12.31 -33.81 26.43
C ASP A 433 -13.55 -32.92 26.25
N ASP A 434 -13.88 -32.17 27.29
CA ASP A 434 -14.85 -31.10 27.29
C ASP A 434 -14.10 -29.81 27.73
N ILE A 435 -14.05 -28.80 26.86
CA ILE A 435 -13.29 -27.57 27.14
C ILE A 435 -14.19 -26.35 26.94
N TYR A 436 -14.14 -25.41 27.85
CA TYR A 436 -14.84 -24.13 27.80
C TYR A 436 -13.83 -23.01 27.82
N SER A 437 -14.05 -21.96 27.01
CA SER A 437 -13.24 -20.74 27.13
C SER A 437 -14.03 -19.46 26.94
N VAL A 438 -13.48 -18.39 27.47
CA VAL A 438 -13.97 -17.02 27.30
C VAL A 438 -12.81 -16.18 26.83
N GLU A 439 -12.99 -15.54 25.68
CA GLU A 439 -12.05 -14.60 25.08
C GLU A 439 -12.58 -13.18 25.24
N GLY A 440 -11.69 -12.21 25.44
CA GLY A 440 -11.97 -10.79 25.37
C GLY A 440 -10.91 -10.07 24.55
N SER A 441 -11.34 -9.26 23.61
CA SER A 441 -10.47 -8.37 22.84
C SER A 441 -10.85 -6.93 23.12
N PHE A 442 -9.88 -6.13 23.53
CA PHE A 442 -10.07 -4.75 23.96
C PHE A 442 -9.08 -3.80 23.28
N LYS A 443 -9.54 -2.59 23.01
CA LYS A 443 -8.72 -1.45 22.64
C LYS A 443 -8.80 -0.37 23.71
N PRO A 444 -8.03 -0.51 24.83
CA PRO A 444 -8.09 0.43 25.94
C PRO A 444 -7.65 1.84 25.56
N ALA A 445 -6.77 1.95 24.55
CA ALA A 445 -6.31 3.19 23.96
C ALA A 445 -6.23 3.03 22.44
N ARG A 446 -6.08 4.15 21.71
CA ARG A 446 -6.06 4.19 20.24
C ARG A 446 -5.01 3.25 19.63
N ASP A 447 -3.86 3.15 20.28
CA ASP A 447 -2.69 2.42 19.78
C ASP A 447 -2.29 1.25 20.71
N MET A 448 -3.28 0.69 21.43
CA MET A 448 -3.10 -0.44 22.35
C MET A 448 -4.17 -1.50 22.09
N ASP A 449 -3.73 -2.73 21.85
CA ASP A 449 -4.56 -3.91 21.75
C ASP A 449 -4.28 -4.82 22.96
N LEU A 450 -5.34 -5.34 23.56
CA LEU A 450 -5.31 -6.29 24.66
C LEU A 450 -6.27 -7.44 24.34
N GLU A 451 -5.73 -8.66 24.30
CA GLU A 451 -6.49 -9.89 24.15
C GLU A 451 -6.27 -10.77 25.39
N VAL A 452 -7.32 -11.33 25.91
CA VAL A 452 -7.28 -12.23 27.07
C VAL A 452 -8.17 -13.42 26.80
N GLU A 453 -7.70 -14.59 27.13
CA GLU A 453 -8.49 -15.82 27.10
C GLU A 453 -8.30 -16.59 28.40
N TYR A 454 -9.39 -17.15 28.94
CA TYR A 454 -9.36 -18.12 30.03
C TYR A 454 -10.13 -19.35 29.59
N ALA A 455 -9.59 -20.54 29.87
CA ALA A 455 -10.18 -21.81 29.51
C ALA A 455 -10.12 -22.81 30.67
N GLU A 456 -11.17 -23.63 30.79
CA GLU A 456 -11.24 -24.80 31.68
C GLU A 456 -11.49 -26.03 30.85
N GLY A 457 -10.75 -27.11 31.13
CA GLY A 457 -10.86 -28.38 30.45
C GLY A 457 -11.10 -29.55 31.42
N LYS A 458 -11.88 -30.51 30.95
CA LYS A 458 -12.10 -31.76 31.65
C LYS A 458 -11.83 -32.91 30.67
N ARG A 459 -10.90 -33.81 31.02
CA ARG A 459 -10.65 -35.07 30.35
C ARG A 459 -11.23 -36.22 31.12
N ARG A 460 -12.04 -37.02 30.48
CA ARG A 460 -12.55 -38.25 31.09
C ARG A 460 -11.48 -39.35 31.02
N GLY A 461 -10.91 -39.67 32.17
CA GLY A 461 -9.91 -40.72 32.35
C GLY A 461 -10.54 -42.08 32.61
N ARG A 462 -9.68 -43.13 32.64
CA ARG A 462 -10.11 -44.49 32.97
C ARG A 462 -10.46 -44.68 34.44
N THR A 463 -9.67 -44.06 35.31
CA THR A 463 -9.76 -44.23 36.77
C THR A 463 -10.23 -42.95 37.44
N LYS A 464 -9.88 -41.78 36.90
CA LYS A 464 -10.20 -40.45 37.45
C LYS A 464 -10.37 -39.48 36.30
N ASP A 465 -11.33 -38.61 36.43
CA ASP A 465 -11.43 -37.44 35.55
C ASP A 465 -10.34 -36.45 35.90
N LEU A 466 -9.66 -35.93 34.89
CA LEU A 466 -8.65 -34.90 34.99
C LEU A 466 -9.28 -33.54 34.70
N LYS A 467 -8.87 -32.51 35.41
CA LYS A 467 -9.35 -31.13 35.22
C LYS A 467 -8.19 -30.19 35.31
N GLY A 468 -8.12 -29.27 34.41
CA GLY A 468 -7.12 -28.21 34.39
C GLY A 468 -7.65 -26.93 33.76
N SER A 469 -6.92 -25.87 33.95
CA SER A 469 -7.21 -24.55 33.42
C SER A 469 -6.04 -24.00 32.60
N ALA A 470 -6.33 -23.04 31.74
CA ALA A 470 -5.33 -22.29 31.01
C ALA A 470 -5.75 -20.84 30.86
N TYR A 471 -4.78 -19.97 30.71
CA TYR A 471 -5.04 -18.58 30.35
C TYR A 471 -4.00 -18.09 29.31
N ASP A 472 -4.45 -17.15 28.50
CA ASP A 472 -3.64 -16.43 27.53
C ASP A 472 -3.88 -14.93 27.65
N VAL A 473 -2.81 -14.15 27.63
CA VAL A 473 -2.85 -12.70 27.70
C VAL A 473 -1.89 -12.14 26.66
N ASN A 474 -2.41 -11.41 25.68
CA ASN A 474 -1.64 -10.73 24.66
C ASN A 474 -1.88 -9.23 24.78
N MET A 475 -0.83 -8.47 24.87
CA MET A 475 -0.87 -7.01 24.89
C MET A 475 0.16 -6.46 23.91
N SER A 476 -0.25 -5.55 23.06
CA SER A 476 0.66 -4.84 22.16
C SER A 476 0.28 -3.38 22.02
N GLY A 477 1.27 -2.56 21.72
CA GLY A 477 1.02 -1.14 21.53
C GLY A 477 2.18 -0.42 20.83
N ASN A 478 1.85 0.77 20.30
CA ASN A 478 2.79 1.62 19.60
C ASN A 478 2.65 3.06 20.10
N LEU A 479 3.61 3.47 20.92
CA LEU A 479 3.72 4.85 21.43
C LEU A 479 4.83 5.53 20.64
N GLU A 480 4.61 6.68 20.07
CA GLU A 480 5.55 7.44 19.21
C GLU A 480 6.98 6.89 19.02
N LYS A 481 7.69 6.64 20.15
CA LYS A 481 9.08 6.15 20.20
C LYS A 481 9.23 4.72 20.68
N PHE A 482 8.18 4.08 21.14
CA PHE A 482 8.21 2.75 21.74
C PHE A 482 7.17 1.85 21.08
N ARG A 483 7.59 0.67 20.71
CA ARG A 483 6.69 -0.43 20.34
C ARG A 483 6.93 -1.56 21.32
N TYR A 484 5.86 -2.04 21.93
CA TYR A 484 5.94 -3.12 22.88
C TYR A 484 4.95 -4.23 22.55
N SER A 485 5.32 -5.44 22.92
CA SER A 485 4.42 -6.58 22.95
C SER A 485 4.71 -7.42 24.18
N PHE A 486 3.69 -7.99 24.73
CA PHE A 486 3.73 -8.95 25.81
C PHE A 486 2.74 -10.06 25.51
N SER A 487 3.15 -11.32 25.69
CA SER A 487 2.33 -12.50 25.54
C SER A 487 2.63 -13.45 26.70
N LYS A 488 1.58 -13.98 27.31
CA LYS A 488 1.66 -14.97 28.38
C LYS A 488 0.60 -16.03 28.15
N THR A 489 1.04 -17.25 27.90
CA THR A 489 0.17 -18.42 27.84
C THR A 489 0.58 -19.39 28.94
N HIS A 490 -0.36 -19.82 29.75
CA HIS A 490 -0.16 -20.83 30.78
C HIS A 490 -1.23 -21.90 30.67
N ALA A 491 -0.83 -23.16 30.67
CA ALA A 491 -1.74 -24.30 30.64
C ALA A 491 -1.31 -25.32 31.68
N GLU A 492 -2.19 -25.59 32.63
CA GLU A 492 -1.94 -26.58 33.68
C GLU A 492 -1.68 -28.00 33.12
N PRO A 493 -0.99 -28.85 33.87
CA PRO A 493 -0.69 -30.23 33.44
C PRO A 493 -1.93 -31.06 33.03
N ASP A 494 -3.07 -30.80 33.69
CA ASP A 494 -4.32 -31.51 33.39
C ASP A 494 -5.28 -30.74 32.47
N PHE A 495 -4.80 -29.67 31.84
CA PHE A 495 -5.53 -28.95 30.81
C PHE A 495 -5.18 -29.54 29.42
N TYR A 496 -6.15 -30.07 28.72
CA TYR A 496 -5.95 -30.76 27.42
C TYR A 496 -6.55 -29.95 26.25
N GLY A 497 -6.22 -28.67 26.15
CA GLY A 497 -6.57 -27.79 25.05
C GLY A 497 -5.60 -27.89 23.87
N TYR A 498 -5.39 -26.78 23.19
CA TYR A 498 -4.35 -26.66 22.18
C TYR A 498 -2.96 -26.65 22.83
N TYR A 499 -2.78 -25.87 23.86
CA TYR A 499 -1.67 -25.94 24.80
C TYR A 499 -1.98 -26.89 25.92
N ASN A 500 -1.00 -27.54 26.43
CA ASN A 500 -1.09 -28.49 27.51
C ASN A 500 0.20 -28.47 28.28
N ASP A 501 0.12 -28.47 29.62
CA ASP A 501 1.27 -28.67 30.50
C ASP A 501 2.48 -27.78 30.08
N SER A 502 2.19 -26.51 29.88
CA SER A 502 3.16 -25.59 29.36
C SER A 502 2.94 -24.16 29.84
N ASP A 503 4.04 -23.46 29.97
CA ASP A 503 4.08 -22.04 30.31
C ASP A 503 4.94 -21.33 29.26
N TYR A 504 4.38 -20.31 28.62
CA TYR A 504 5.07 -19.50 27.64
C TYR A 504 4.93 -18.02 28.01
N THR A 505 6.04 -17.33 28.07
CA THR A 505 6.08 -15.87 28.24
C THR A 505 6.93 -15.27 27.12
N SER A 506 6.45 -14.23 26.49
CA SER A 506 7.23 -13.43 25.53
C SER A 506 6.98 -11.96 25.77
N SER A 507 8.04 -11.18 25.77
CA SER A 507 7.96 -9.73 25.84
C SER A 507 8.98 -9.10 24.90
N SER A 508 8.59 -8.04 24.23
CA SER A 508 9.50 -7.27 23.40
C SER A 508 9.24 -5.78 23.55
N LEU A 509 10.34 -5.02 23.54
CA LEU A 509 10.34 -3.57 23.53
C LEU A 509 11.31 -3.11 22.45
N SER A 510 10.84 -2.36 21.48
CA SER A 510 11.71 -1.64 20.57
C SER A 510 11.52 -0.14 20.75
N PHE A 511 12.61 0.61 20.69
CA PHE A 511 12.62 2.04 20.99
C PHE A 511 13.50 2.80 20.02
N LEU A 512 13.03 3.97 19.63
CA LEU A 512 13.72 4.87 18.73
C LEU A 512 14.60 5.83 19.52
N LEU A 513 15.91 5.60 19.53
CA LEU A 513 16.90 6.48 20.17
C LEU A 513 17.15 7.74 19.37
N SER A 514 17.15 7.63 18.05
CA SER A 514 17.23 8.74 17.10
C SER A 514 16.60 8.32 15.76
N LYS A 515 16.47 9.23 14.79
CA LYS A 515 15.96 8.90 13.44
C LYS A 515 16.73 7.76 12.74
N ARG A 516 17.97 7.47 13.19
CA ARG A 516 18.85 6.45 12.58
C ARG A 516 19.22 5.33 13.53
N LEU A 517 18.95 5.45 14.80
CA LEU A 517 19.36 4.49 15.81
C LEU A 517 18.13 4.00 16.57
N ASN A 518 17.86 2.72 16.51
CA ASN A 518 16.85 2.05 17.31
C ASN A 518 17.44 0.93 18.12
N GLY A 519 16.91 0.76 19.32
CA GLY A 519 17.24 -0.34 20.20
C GLY A 519 16.07 -1.30 20.32
N PHE A 520 16.39 -2.51 20.75
CA PHE A 520 15.37 -3.50 21.12
C PHE A 520 15.85 -4.32 22.30
N VAL A 521 14.88 -4.79 23.08
CA VAL A 521 15.05 -5.78 24.13
C VAL A 521 13.90 -6.76 24.01
N SER A 522 14.20 -8.04 24.09
CA SER A 522 13.18 -9.08 24.14
C SER A 522 13.55 -10.15 25.15
N TYR A 523 12.55 -10.75 25.75
CA TYR A 523 12.64 -11.88 26.63
C TYR A 523 11.59 -12.90 26.25
N SER A 524 11.97 -14.17 26.20
CA SER A 524 11.02 -15.28 26.12
C SER A 524 11.41 -16.40 27.07
N SER A 525 10.40 -17.05 27.62
CA SER A 525 10.52 -18.22 28.48
C SER A 525 9.49 -19.24 28.04
N TYR A 526 9.89 -20.50 27.98
CA TYR A 526 9.05 -21.62 27.64
C TYR A 526 9.33 -22.79 28.58
N GLU A 527 8.29 -23.31 29.22
CA GLU A 527 8.37 -24.44 30.10
C GLU A 527 7.36 -25.51 29.67
N THR A 528 7.73 -26.78 29.80
CA THR A 528 6.85 -27.93 29.56
C THR A 528 6.98 -28.91 30.70
N ASN A 529 5.99 -29.80 30.88
CA ASN A 529 5.91 -30.75 31.98
C ASN A 529 6.13 -30.02 33.32
N LEU A 530 5.17 -29.12 33.63
CA LEU A 530 5.27 -28.14 34.71
C LEU A 530 5.35 -28.79 36.09
N ASP A 531 4.67 -29.94 36.27
CA ASP A 531 4.67 -30.75 37.48
C ASP A 531 5.86 -31.71 37.56
N MET A 532 6.74 -31.73 36.54
CA MET A 532 7.91 -32.59 36.47
C MET A 532 7.56 -34.09 36.61
N ASP A 533 6.44 -34.49 36.00
CA ASP A 533 5.98 -35.86 36.01
C ASP A 533 6.66 -36.67 34.90
N PRO A 534 7.50 -37.66 35.23
CA PRO A 534 8.18 -38.49 34.23
C PRO A 534 7.23 -39.40 33.41
N ASP A 535 6.03 -39.65 33.91
CA ASP A 535 5.02 -40.41 33.17
C ASP A 535 4.32 -39.57 32.08
N ARG A 536 4.46 -38.27 32.11
CA ARG A 536 3.90 -37.35 31.12
C ARG A 536 4.82 -37.08 29.94
N GLY A 537 6.10 -37.19 30.13
CA GLY A 537 7.10 -36.95 29.08
C GLY A 537 8.52 -37.30 29.55
N ASP A 538 9.39 -37.60 28.59
CA ASP A 538 10.77 -37.95 28.84
C ASP A 538 11.62 -36.73 29.30
N THR A 539 11.06 -35.53 29.27
CA THR A 539 11.74 -34.29 29.66
C THR A 539 10.77 -33.29 30.31
N SER A 540 11.30 -32.44 31.17
CA SER A 540 10.66 -31.23 31.66
C SER A 540 11.50 -30.04 31.26
N THR A 541 11.22 -29.47 30.10
CA THR A 541 12.01 -28.40 29.52
C THR A 541 11.75 -27.08 30.19
N GLU A 542 12.80 -26.36 30.55
CA GLU A 542 12.82 -24.94 30.85
C GLU A 542 13.76 -24.27 29.86
N GLU A 543 13.25 -23.35 29.06
CA GLU A 543 14.01 -22.59 28.08
C GLU A 543 13.81 -21.12 28.27
N THR A 544 14.89 -20.34 28.34
CA THR A 544 14.86 -18.88 28.43
C THR A 544 15.75 -18.27 27.36
N LEU A 545 15.30 -17.15 26.86
CA LEU A 545 16.04 -16.35 25.92
C LEU A 545 15.88 -14.87 26.22
N PHE A 546 16.97 -14.21 26.53
CA PHE A 546 17.04 -12.76 26.58
C PHE A 546 17.84 -12.26 25.38
N GLN A 547 17.35 -11.21 24.73
CA GLN A 547 18.05 -10.56 23.63
C GLN A 547 17.99 -9.05 23.79
N ALA A 548 19.11 -8.40 23.53
CA ALA A 548 19.18 -6.94 23.47
C ALA A 548 20.07 -6.49 22.32
N GLY A 549 19.73 -5.40 21.67
CA GLY A 549 20.54 -4.95 20.56
C GLY A 549 20.21 -3.54 20.10
N ILE A 550 21.08 -3.05 19.25
CA ILE A 550 20.96 -1.75 18.60
C ILE A 550 21.12 -1.93 17.08
N ASN A 551 20.28 -1.22 16.34
CA ASN A 551 20.33 -1.13 14.89
C ASN A 551 20.64 0.31 14.51
N HIS A 552 21.67 0.53 13.73
CA HIS A 552 22.08 1.83 13.24
C HIS A 552 21.93 1.90 11.71
N ASN A 553 21.03 2.77 11.25
CA ASN A 553 20.89 3.07 9.82
C ASN A 553 21.92 4.15 9.45
N LEU A 554 22.91 3.75 8.69
CA LEU A 554 23.98 4.60 8.18
C LEU A 554 23.53 5.32 6.89
N SER A 555 24.40 6.16 6.32
CA SER A 555 24.12 6.81 5.03
C SER A 555 24.17 5.82 3.86
N ASN A 556 23.56 6.17 2.73
CA ASN A 556 23.59 5.43 1.47
C ASN A 556 23.08 3.98 1.57
N GLY A 557 22.06 3.76 2.41
CA GLY A 557 21.41 2.47 2.55
C GLY A 557 22.20 1.44 3.37
N TRP A 558 23.33 1.79 3.95
CA TRP A 558 24.04 0.92 4.90
C TRP A 558 23.32 0.86 6.25
N TYR A 559 23.40 -0.29 6.89
CA TYR A 559 22.95 -0.50 8.25
C TYR A 559 23.87 -1.45 8.98
N ALA A 560 23.96 -1.29 10.28
CA ALA A 560 24.71 -2.18 11.17
C ALA A 560 23.86 -2.55 12.38
N GLN A 561 24.03 -3.76 12.89
CA GLN A 561 23.37 -4.25 14.08
C GLN A 561 24.40 -4.87 15.01
N LEU A 562 24.28 -4.57 16.29
CA LEU A 562 24.96 -5.25 17.37
C LEU A 562 23.90 -5.82 18.30
N ALA A 563 23.98 -7.10 18.63
CA ALA A 563 23.05 -7.75 19.53
C ALA A 563 23.75 -8.71 20.47
N TYR A 564 23.17 -8.89 21.64
CA TYR A 564 23.54 -9.86 22.66
C TYR A 564 22.36 -10.79 22.88
N ASP A 565 22.63 -12.08 22.98
CA ASP A 565 21.68 -13.14 23.31
C ASP A 565 22.17 -13.89 24.55
N ASP A 566 21.27 -14.16 25.48
CA ASP A 566 21.51 -15.05 26.63
C ASP A 566 20.42 -16.14 26.59
N PHE A 567 20.86 -17.36 26.34
CA PHE A 567 19.98 -18.51 26.14
C PHE A 567 20.32 -19.59 27.17
N SER A 568 19.29 -20.15 27.77
CA SER A 568 19.41 -21.33 28.63
C SER A 568 18.29 -22.32 28.29
N ARG A 569 18.66 -23.60 28.24
CA ARG A 569 17.73 -24.70 28.05
C ARG A 569 18.12 -25.87 28.97
N LYS A 570 17.22 -26.23 29.86
CA LYS A 570 17.46 -27.23 30.87
C LYS A 570 16.29 -28.22 30.94
N ASP A 571 16.64 -29.48 31.16
CA ASP A 571 15.69 -30.49 31.57
C ASP A 571 15.63 -30.55 33.12
N ARG A 572 14.46 -30.31 33.68
CA ARG A 572 14.23 -30.28 35.12
C ARG A 572 14.03 -31.68 35.74
N LEU A 573 13.79 -32.69 34.91
CA LEU A 573 13.72 -34.11 35.39
C LEU A 573 15.08 -34.60 35.87
N GLN A 574 15.07 -35.60 36.71
CA GLN A 574 16.27 -36.27 37.18
C GLN A 574 16.24 -37.77 36.84
N PRO A 575 17.26 -38.26 36.13
CA PRO A 575 18.43 -37.56 35.64
C PRO A 575 18.10 -36.60 34.48
N SER A 576 18.71 -35.45 34.46
CA SER A 576 18.51 -34.45 33.40
C SER A 576 19.11 -34.91 32.07
N ASN A 577 18.37 -34.78 30.98
CA ASN A 577 18.81 -35.14 29.64
C ASN A 577 19.69 -34.08 28.99
N TYR A 578 19.50 -32.79 29.36
CA TYR A 578 20.26 -31.64 28.87
C TYR A 578 20.25 -30.50 29.87
N ASP A 579 21.36 -29.76 29.91
CA ASP A 579 21.55 -28.51 30.64
C ASP A 579 22.52 -27.63 29.83
N ILE A 580 21.96 -26.74 29.00
CA ILE A 580 22.72 -25.97 28.00
C ILE A 580 22.52 -24.50 28.28
N SER A 581 23.64 -23.78 28.37
CA SER A 581 23.62 -22.32 28.40
C SER A 581 24.46 -21.72 27.29
N GLU A 582 24.05 -20.57 26.79
CA GLU A 582 24.73 -19.90 25.68
C GLU A 582 24.68 -18.40 25.85
N LYS A 583 25.81 -17.72 25.77
CA LYS A 583 25.88 -16.25 25.66
C LYS A 583 26.50 -15.89 24.33
N ALA A 584 25.77 -15.11 23.52
CA ALA A 584 26.22 -14.83 22.18
C ALA A 584 26.22 -13.35 21.86
N TYR A 585 27.18 -12.96 21.04
CA TYR A 585 27.31 -11.63 20.47
C TYR A 585 27.16 -11.72 18.96
N ARG A 586 26.27 -10.94 18.41
CA ARG A 586 26.02 -10.89 16.98
C ARG A 586 26.36 -9.50 16.44
N PHE A 587 27.15 -9.48 15.40
CA PHE A 587 27.39 -8.29 14.62
C PHE A 587 26.95 -8.54 13.18
N SER A 588 26.11 -7.68 12.65
CA SER A 588 25.77 -7.71 11.24
C SER A 588 25.91 -6.35 10.60
N ILE A 589 26.32 -6.37 9.33
CA ILE A 589 26.40 -5.20 8.48
C ILE A 589 25.76 -5.55 7.14
N GLY A 590 25.02 -4.62 6.62
CA GLY A 590 24.37 -4.80 5.32
C GLY A 590 24.16 -3.47 4.61
N ARG A 591 23.78 -3.58 3.36
CA ARG A 591 23.41 -2.44 2.55
C ARG A 591 22.15 -2.78 1.75
N SER A 592 21.18 -1.89 1.81
CA SER A 592 19.99 -1.94 0.96
C SER A 592 20.13 -0.84 -0.09
N ALA A 593 20.16 -1.25 -1.35
CA ALA A 593 20.15 -0.36 -2.51
C ALA A 593 19.08 -0.84 -3.49
N GLU A 594 18.71 -0.02 -4.45
CA GLU A 594 17.60 -0.29 -5.36
C GLU A 594 17.67 -1.67 -6.04
N LYS A 595 18.86 -2.05 -6.53
CA LYS A 595 19.05 -3.31 -7.26
C LYS A 595 19.75 -4.39 -6.47
N PHE A 596 20.33 -4.04 -5.34
CA PHE A 596 21.18 -4.94 -4.60
C PHE A 596 21.00 -4.76 -3.09
N ASN A 597 20.66 -5.83 -2.40
CA ASN A 597 20.59 -5.88 -0.93
C ASN A 597 21.45 -7.02 -0.43
N TYR A 598 22.31 -6.74 0.55
CA TYR A 598 23.11 -7.78 1.17
C TYR A 598 23.29 -7.53 2.66
N ARG A 599 23.46 -8.62 3.38
CA ARG A 599 23.78 -8.66 4.81
C ARG A 599 24.82 -9.73 5.07
N VAL A 600 25.78 -9.41 5.89
CA VAL A 600 26.73 -10.37 6.46
C VAL A 600 26.61 -10.28 7.97
N GLU A 601 26.58 -11.42 8.61
CA GLU A 601 26.51 -11.52 10.07
C GLU A 601 27.60 -12.43 10.56
N ALA A 602 28.27 -12.03 11.64
CA ALA A 602 29.18 -12.84 12.43
C ALA A 602 28.59 -12.99 13.83
N ARG A 603 28.59 -14.19 14.33
CA ARG A 603 28.13 -14.53 15.67
C ARG A 603 29.21 -15.30 16.42
N TYR A 604 29.54 -14.82 17.58
CA TYR A 604 30.39 -15.52 18.56
C TYR A 604 29.51 -15.95 19.73
N ALA A 605 29.63 -17.18 20.16
CA ALA A 605 28.89 -17.70 21.29
C ALA A 605 29.80 -18.41 22.28
N ASP A 606 29.57 -18.23 23.57
CA ASP A 606 30.08 -19.05 24.63
C ASP A 606 29.01 -20.05 25.05
N GLN A 607 29.23 -21.32 24.83
CA GLN A 607 28.30 -22.40 25.07
C GLN A 607 28.83 -23.33 26.18
N HIS A 608 27.91 -23.79 27.03
CA HIS A 608 28.25 -24.72 28.11
C HIS A 608 27.18 -25.80 28.19
N ASP A 609 27.62 -27.06 28.22
CA ASP A 609 26.79 -28.23 28.52
C ASP A 609 27.08 -28.64 29.98
N GLY A 610 26.13 -28.33 30.87
CA GLY A 610 26.25 -28.56 32.30
C GLY A 610 26.26 -30.05 32.69
N ILE A 611 25.73 -30.96 31.83
CA ILE A 611 25.73 -32.39 32.08
C ILE A 611 27.08 -33.00 31.71
N LYS A 612 27.58 -32.69 30.52
CA LYS A 612 28.88 -33.22 30.04
C LYS A 612 30.05 -32.46 30.58
N GLY A 613 29.85 -31.29 31.20
CA GLY A 613 30.89 -30.39 31.67
C GLY A 613 31.80 -29.84 30.55
N VAL A 614 31.24 -29.72 29.34
CA VAL A 614 31.96 -29.29 28.15
C VAL A 614 31.57 -27.87 27.80
N SER A 615 32.54 -27.06 27.41
CA SER A 615 32.34 -25.71 26.88
C SER A 615 32.87 -25.59 25.46
N ALA A 616 32.24 -24.78 24.66
CA ALA A 616 32.64 -24.46 23.29
C ALA A 616 32.42 -22.97 23.02
N SER A 617 33.30 -22.39 22.21
CA SER A 617 33.18 -20.98 21.82
C SER A 617 33.16 -20.81 20.28
N PRO A 618 32.08 -21.29 19.61
CA PRO A 618 32.01 -21.33 18.16
C PRO A 618 31.84 -19.93 17.56
N TRP A 619 32.39 -19.76 16.37
CA TRP A 619 32.06 -18.68 15.44
C TRP A 619 31.15 -19.20 14.35
N ASN A 620 30.07 -18.43 14.10
CA ASN A 620 29.15 -18.69 12.98
C ASN A 620 29.06 -17.46 12.11
N TYR A 621 28.98 -17.69 10.84
CA TYR A 621 28.87 -16.66 9.82
C TYR A 621 27.66 -16.93 8.96
N SER A 622 26.88 -15.91 8.66
CA SER A 622 25.82 -16.01 7.67
C SER A 622 25.87 -14.84 6.71
N PHE A 623 25.39 -15.07 5.52
CA PHE A 623 25.26 -14.04 4.52
C PHE A 623 23.94 -14.21 3.75
N TYR A 624 23.44 -13.10 3.32
CA TYR A 624 22.30 -12.99 2.43
C TYR A 624 22.58 -11.91 1.40
N ALA A 625 22.32 -12.19 0.14
CA ALA A 625 22.43 -11.21 -0.94
C ALA A 625 21.26 -11.40 -1.91
N SER A 626 20.57 -10.33 -2.24
CA SER A 626 19.60 -10.32 -3.30
C SER A 626 19.97 -9.31 -4.37
N TYR A 627 19.77 -9.67 -5.62
CA TYR A 627 20.10 -8.85 -6.77
C TYR A 627 18.95 -8.82 -7.76
N MET A 628 18.51 -7.62 -8.11
CA MET A 628 17.42 -7.36 -9.05
C MET A 628 17.95 -6.48 -10.19
N PRO A 629 18.61 -7.07 -11.19
CA PRO A 629 19.17 -6.31 -12.33
C PRO A 629 18.10 -5.62 -13.16
N SER A 630 16.92 -6.22 -13.26
CA SER A 630 15.73 -5.69 -13.92
C SER A 630 14.47 -6.07 -13.13
N ALA A 631 13.32 -5.52 -13.51
CA ALA A 631 12.04 -5.86 -12.89
C ALA A 631 11.64 -7.33 -13.08
N GLU A 632 12.18 -7.96 -14.14
CA GLU A 632 11.85 -9.32 -14.55
C GLU A 632 12.72 -10.38 -13.86
N LEU A 633 13.89 -10.01 -13.32
CA LEU A 633 14.83 -10.96 -12.74
C LEU A 633 15.17 -10.62 -11.29
N PHE A 634 14.89 -11.54 -10.40
CA PHE A 634 15.26 -11.50 -9.00
C PHE A 634 16.11 -12.71 -8.64
N LEU A 635 17.28 -12.48 -8.07
CA LEU A 635 18.22 -13.50 -7.62
C LEU A 635 18.48 -13.35 -6.13
N THR A 636 18.59 -14.46 -5.41
CA THR A 636 18.97 -14.47 -4.00
C THR A 636 20.02 -15.53 -3.77
N LEU A 637 21.09 -15.16 -3.08
CA LEU A 637 22.14 -16.04 -2.60
C LEU A 637 22.19 -15.91 -1.07
N TYR A 638 22.18 -17.03 -0.38
CA TYR A 638 22.26 -17.07 1.08
C TYR A 638 23.07 -18.27 1.55
N GLY A 639 23.59 -18.18 2.74
CA GLY A 639 24.31 -19.28 3.33
C GLY A 639 24.76 -19.01 4.75
N GLY A 640 25.10 -20.08 5.41
CA GLY A 640 25.67 -20.07 6.76
C GLY A 640 26.73 -21.13 6.89
N PHE A 641 27.76 -20.85 7.69
CA PHE A 641 28.79 -21.77 8.05
C PHE A 641 29.33 -21.45 9.44
N GLY A 642 29.67 -22.47 10.15
CA GLY A 642 30.13 -22.32 11.53
C GLY A 642 31.12 -23.35 11.97
N ASP A 643 31.55 -23.21 13.22
CA ASP A 643 32.43 -24.15 13.87
C ASP A 643 31.63 -25.41 14.23
N ASN A 644 32.14 -26.56 13.79
CA ASN A 644 31.58 -27.87 14.06
C ASN A 644 31.80 -28.35 15.52
N SER A 645 32.45 -27.55 16.37
CA SER A 645 32.67 -27.83 17.79
C SER A 645 31.52 -27.41 18.71
N ALA A 646 30.45 -26.85 18.15
CA ALA A 646 29.30 -26.39 18.92
C ALA A 646 28.57 -27.50 19.66
N ILE A 647 28.00 -27.16 20.81
CA ILE A 647 27.23 -28.08 21.65
C ILE A 647 25.90 -28.39 20.99
N GLU A 648 25.56 -29.67 20.86
CA GLU A 648 24.28 -30.13 20.33
C GLU A 648 23.12 -29.65 21.20
N GLY A 649 22.04 -29.15 20.58
CA GLY A 649 20.91 -28.58 21.28
C GLY A 649 21.05 -27.11 21.66
N SER A 650 22.23 -26.51 21.45
CA SER A 650 22.34 -25.05 21.47
C SER A 650 21.47 -24.43 20.37
N ARG A 651 21.14 -23.14 20.52
CA ARG A 651 20.24 -22.45 19.61
C ARG A 651 20.74 -22.34 18.16
N LEU A 652 22.01 -22.55 17.97
CA LEU A 652 22.59 -22.70 16.65
C LEU A 652 22.72 -24.16 16.31
N LEU A 653 22.02 -24.52 15.25
CA LEU A 653 22.33 -25.73 14.48
C LEU A 653 23.68 -25.52 13.76
N SER A 654 24.73 -25.39 14.53
CA SER A 654 26.08 -25.01 14.07
C SER A 654 26.73 -26.04 13.17
N ASP A 655 26.19 -27.25 13.15
CA ASP A 655 26.68 -28.31 12.28
C ASP A 655 26.11 -28.26 10.85
N GLN A 656 25.19 -27.35 10.56
CA GLN A 656 24.58 -27.24 9.25
C GLN A 656 25.19 -26.10 8.45
N ASN A 657 26.31 -26.32 7.83
CA ASN A 657 26.78 -25.45 6.76
C ASN A 657 25.79 -25.54 5.61
N ASN A 658 25.24 -24.40 5.20
CA ASN A 658 24.31 -24.34 4.07
C ASN A 658 24.68 -23.27 3.06
N LEU A 659 24.35 -23.55 1.81
CA LEU A 659 24.48 -22.59 0.71
C LEU A 659 23.28 -22.72 -0.19
N GLY A 660 22.51 -21.62 -0.35
CA GLY A 660 21.30 -21.61 -1.12
C GLY A 660 21.28 -20.51 -2.17
N LEU A 661 20.65 -20.82 -3.29
CA LEU A 661 20.37 -19.91 -4.39
C LEU A 661 18.89 -19.96 -4.69
N SER A 662 18.24 -18.82 -4.82
CA SER A 662 16.89 -18.76 -5.39
C SER A 662 16.80 -17.73 -6.49
N PHE A 663 15.87 -17.95 -7.42
CA PHE A 663 15.63 -17.01 -8.50
C PHE A 663 14.16 -17.00 -8.90
N ARG A 664 13.74 -15.84 -9.42
CA ARG A 664 12.50 -15.65 -10.16
C ARG A 664 12.81 -14.82 -11.40
N TRP A 665 12.45 -15.35 -12.55
CA TRP A 665 12.72 -14.71 -13.83
C TRP A 665 11.51 -14.77 -14.74
N GLN A 666 11.00 -13.61 -15.11
CA GLN A 666 10.03 -13.48 -16.19
C GLN A 666 10.79 -13.33 -17.51
N ALA A 667 11.19 -14.45 -18.11
CA ALA A 667 12.05 -14.48 -19.28
C ALA A 667 11.41 -13.83 -20.51
N THR A 668 10.08 -13.93 -20.62
CA THR A 668 9.24 -13.22 -21.60
C THR A 668 7.90 -12.90 -20.96
N GLU A 669 7.02 -12.15 -21.63
CA GLU A 669 5.65 -11.90 -21.18
C GLU A 669 4.87 -13.20 -20.87
N ARG A 670 5.25 -14.31 -21.47
CA ARG A 670 4.57 -15.60 -21.39
C ARG A 670 5.34 -16.67 -20.65
N LEU A 671 6.63 -16.47 -20.37
CA LEU A 671 7.47 -17.48 -19.76
C LEU A 671 8.01 -16.99 -18.42
N THR A 672 7.64 -17.67 -17.36
CA THR A 672 8.16 -17.45 -16.02
C THR A 672 8.93 -18.68 -15.56
N LEU A 673 10.12 -18.45 -15.02
CA LEU A 673 10.99 -19.46 -14.41
C LEU A 673 11.21 -19.06 -12.96
N SER A 674 11.07 -20.00 -12.04
CA SER A 674 11.41 -19.77 -10.64
C SER A 674 11.96 -21.02 -10.01
N GLY A 675 12.75 -20.85 -8.97
CA GLY A 675 13.28 -22.00 -8.27
C GLY A 675 14.24 -21.60 -7.17
N TRP A 676 14.55 -22.61 -6.36
CA TRP A 676 15.59 -22.52 -5.36
C TRP A 676 16.37 -23.84 -5.29
N TYR A 677 17.62 -23.72 -4.87
CA TYR A 677 18.51 -24.83 -4.57
C TYR A 677 19.18 -24.53 -3.24
N THR A 678 19.25 -25.50 -2.36
CA THR A 678 20.00 -25.39 -1.10
C THR A 678 20.81 -26.68 -0.89
N LYS A 679 22.07 -26.48 -0.66
CA LYS A 679 22.99 -27.54 -0.22
C LYS A 679 23.18 -27.41 1.27
N TYR A 680 22.94 -28.48 2.00
CA TYR A 680 23.16 -28.58 3.44
C TYR A 680 24.38 -29.43 3.77
N ASN A 681 24.91 -29.21 4.93
CA ASN A 681 26.03 -29.97 5.52
C ASN A 681 27.30 -30.00 4.67
N PHE A 682 27.49 -29.04 3.73
CA PHE A 682 28.71 -29.03 2.94
C PHE A 682 29.92 -28.75 3.85
N ASN A 683 31.02 -29.47 3.66
CA ASN A 683 32.22 -29.42 4.52
C ASN A 683 31.92 -29.68 6.02
N SER A 684 30.89 -30.42 6.38
CA SER A 684 30.61 -30.81 7.75
C SER A 684 30.90 -32.29 7.98
N LYS A 685 30.83 -32.76 9.22
CA LYS A 685 30.92 -34.19 9.56
C LYS A 685 29.66 -34.97 9.21
N ARG A 686 28.56 -34.28 8.99
CA ARG A 686 27.27 -34.88 8.61
C ARG A 686 27.21 -35.13 7.11
N PRO A 687 26.44 -36.08 6.62
CA PRO A 687 26.20 -36.31 5.19
C PRO A 687 25.72 -35.05 4.50
N GLU A 688 26.23 -34.78 3.30
CA GLU A 688 25.75 -33.68 2.46
C GLU A 688 24.37 -33.99 1.92
N SER A 689 23.48 -32.98 1.89
CA SER A 689 22.11 -33.07 1.40
C SER A 689 21.84 -31.95 0.41
N ASP A 690 21.17 -32.28 -0.68
CA ASP A 690 20.78 -31.34 -1.75
C ASP A 690 19.26 -31.25 -1.84
N GLN A 691 18.73 -30.05 -1.71
CA GLN A 691 17.29 -29.80 -1.89
C GLN A 691 17.07 -28.74 -2.98
N TYR A 692 16.08 -28.96 -3.81
CA TYR A 692 15.71 -27.98 -4.83
C TYR A 692 14.24 -28.05 -5.18
N ASN A 693 13.74 -26.90 -5.67
CA ASN A 693 12.45 -26.75 -6.32
C ASN A 693 12.64 -25.86 -7.53
N PHE A 694 12.17 -26.31 -8.67
CA PHE A 694 12.20 -25.54 -9.92
C PHE A 694 10.82 -25.59 -10.56
N GLU A 695 10.34 -24.45 -11.03
CA GLU A 695 9.06 -24.31 -11.73
C GLU A 695 9.20 -23.49 -12.98
N LEU A 696 8.64 -23.99 -14.07
CA LEU A 696 8.49 -23.32 -15.36
C LEU A 696 7.01 -23.14 -15.62
N LYS A 697 6.57 -21.91 -15.95
CA LYS A 697 5.20 -21.61 -16.41
C LYS A 697 5.23 -20.94 -17.77
N TYR A 698 4.40 -21.42 -18.68
CA TYR A 698 4.23 -20.85 -20.01
C TYR A 698 2.76 -20.52 -20.26
N PHE A 699 2.47 -19.23 -20.42
CA PHE A 699 1.12 -18.69 -20.61
C PHE A 699 0.75 -18.62 -22.09
N MET A 700 -0.45 -19.09 -22.41
CA MET A 700 -1.06 -19.02 -23.73
C MET A 700 -1.84 -17.69 -23.91
N PRO A 701 -2.20 -17.31 -25.15
CA PRO A 701 -2.98 -16.10 -25.41
C PRO A 701 -4.39 -16.09 -24.80
N ASP A 702 -4.95 -17.26 -24.51
CA ASP A 702 -6.27 -17.47 -23.89
C ASP A 702 -6.23 -17.55 -22.36
N GLU A 703 -5.09 -17.13 -21.76
CA GLU A 703 -4.83 -17.16 -20.33
C GLU A 703 -4.67 -18.59 -19.73
N SER A 704 -4.77 -19.64 -20.55
CA SER A 704 -4.38 -21.00 -20.13
C SER A 704 -2.86 -21.10 -20.02
N TYR A 705 -2.35 -22.02 -19.21
CA TYR A 705 -0.91 -22.16 -19.04
C TYR A 705 -0.47 -23.59 -18.77
N TRP A 706 0.72 -23.91 -19.24
CA TRP A 706 1.46 -25.09 -18.86
C TRP A 706 2.37 -24.76 -17.68
N SER A 707 2.44 -25.67 -16.69
CA SER A 707 3.43 -25.60 -15.63
C SER A 707 4.16 -26.94 -15.53
N PHE A 708 5.49 -26.86 -15.43
CA PHE A 708 6.32 -28.00 -15.08
C PHE A 708 7.04 -27.68 -13.78
N LYS A 709 6.88 -28.54 -12.77
CA LYS A 709 7.51 -28.40 -11.46
C LYS A 709 8.31 -29.67 -11.17
N ILE A 710 9.53 -29.48 -10.67
CA ILE A 710 10.35 -30.55 -10.12
C ILE A 710 10.85 -30.12 -8.77
N ARG A 711 10.74 -30.98 -7.77
CA ARG A 711 11.27 -30.74 -6.43
C ARG A 711 11.95 -32.00 -5.91
N ARG A 712 13.02 -31.79 -5.16
CA ARG A 712 13.75 -32.83 -4.46
C ARG A 712 13.94 -32.42 -3.02
N TYR A 713 13.62 -33.32 -2.13
CA TYR A 713 13.89 -33.21 -0.72
C TYR A 713 14.72 -34.43 -0.30
N ASP A 714 15.73 -34.17 0.45
CA ASP A 714 16.63 -35.15 1.02
C ASP A 714 16.48 -35.04 2.53
N TRP A 715 15.87 -36.10 3.12
CA TRP A 715 15.56 -36.15 4.53
C TRP A 715 16.57 -37.05 5.25
N GLU A 716 16.79 -36.79 6.52
CA GLU A 716 17.61 -37.66 7.39
C GLU A 716 18.99 -37.99 6.80
N TYR A 717 19.62 -36.94 6.21
CA TYR A 717 21.01 -37.03 5.74
C TYR A 717 21.27 -38.09 4.67
N GLY A 718 20.34 -38.26 3.74
CA GLY A 718 20.47 -39.15 2.60
C GLY A 718 19.82 -40.54 2.77
N GLU A 719 19.23 -40.83 3.92
CA GLU A 719 18.48 -42.09 4.14
C GLU A 719 17.14 -42.09 3.39
N TYR A 720 16.55 -40.92 3.20
CA TYR A 720 15.30 -40.79 2.44
C TYR A 720 15.39 -39.63 1.44
N VAL A 721 15.32 -39.95 0.17
CA VAL A 721 15.38 -38.97 -0.94
C VAL A 721 14.12 -39.07 -1.78
N GLU A 722 13.34 -38.03 -1.77
CA GLU A 722 12.12 -37.90 -2.56
C GLU A 722 12.29 -36.91 -3.70
N THR A 723 11.94 -37.30 -4.90
CA THR A 723 11.91 -36.41 -6.08
C THR A 723 10.52 -36.46 -6.73
N ASN A 724 9.85 -35.32 -6.78
CA ASN A 724 8.51 -35.17 -7.35
C ASN A 724 8.56 -34.38 -8.65
N TYR A 725 7.80 -34.82 -9.63
CA TYR A 725 7.59 -34.17 -10.92
C TYR A 725 6.11 -33.89 -11.11
N VAL A 726 5.76 -32.68 -11.48
CA VAL A 726 4.39 -32.30 -11.80
C VAL A 726 4.36 -31.59 -13.14
N LEU A 727 3.67 -32.17 -14.12
CA LEU A 727 3.32 -31.49 -15.35
C LEU A 727 1.83 -31.15 -15.28
N SER A 728 1.48 -29.89 -15.43
CA SER A 728 0.08 -29.46 -15.39
C SER A 728 -0.29 -28.56 -16.55
N TYR A 729 -1.56 -28.65 -16.95
CA TYR A 729 -2.20 -27.73 -17.86
C TYR A 729 -3.43 -27.13 -17.20
N SER A 730 -3.44 -25.82 -17.04
CA SER A 730 -4.50 -25.06 -16.36
C SER A 730 -5.29 -24.23 -17.37
N ILE A 731 -6.61 -24.34 -17.30
CA ILE A 731 -7.55 -23.70 -18.20
C ILE A 731 -8.47 -22.82 -17.36
N PRO A 732 -8.47 -21.49 -17.54
CA PRO A 732 -9.44 -20.63 -16.91
C PRO A 732 -10.81 -20.82 -17.56
N ILE A 733 -11.79 -21.24 -16.76
CA ILE A 733 -13.17 -21.44 -17.18
C ILE A 733 -14.10 -20.63 -16.29
N GLY A 734 -15.19 -20.14 -16.82
CA GLY A 734 -16.23 -19.50 -16.02
C GLY A 734 -17.41 -20.46 -15.87
N ILE A 735 -17.66 -20.98 -14.66
CA ILE A 735 -18.84 -21.85 -14.43
C ILE A 735 -20.11 -20.98 -14.40
N PRO A 736 -21.06 -21.16 -15.35
CA PRO A 736 -22.32 -20.43 -15.31
C PRO A 736 -23.18 -20.96 -14.16
N VAL A 737 -23.47 -20.11 -13.17
CA VAL A 737 -24.27 -20.45 -11.98
C VAL A 737 -25.74 -20.07 -12.12
N GLY A 738 -26.10 -19.38 -13.18
CA GLY A 738 -27.49 -19.05 -13.53
C GLY A 738 -27.57 -18.02 -14.66
N LYS A 739 -28.72 -17.96 -15.32
CA LYS A 739 -29.00 -16.77 -16.12
C LYS A 739 -29.16 -15.59 -15.16
N LYS A 740 -28.64 -14.45 -15.52
CA LYS A 740 -28.86 -13.19 -14.82
C LYS A 740 -30.37 -12.87 -14.95
N LYS A 741 -31.18 -13.56 -14.14
CA LYS A 741 -32.68 -13.41 -14.16
C LYS A 741 -33.13 -11.99 -13.82
N SER A 742 -32.23 -11.23 -13.24
CA SER A 742 -32.42 -9.81 -12.88
C SER A 742 -31.89 -8.84 -13.94
N LEU A 743 -31.38 -9.33 -15.07
CA LEU A 743 -30.84 -8.46 -16.12
C LEU A 743 -31.77 -8.35 -17.28
N GLY A 744 -31.94 -7.10 -17.76
CA GLY A 744 -32.41 -6.82 -19.09
C GLY A 744 -31.29 -6.25 -19.96
N VAL A 745 -31.56 -6.07 -21.23
CA VAL A 745 -30.62 -5.56 -22.21
C VAL A 745 -31.09 -4.22 -22.74
N ILE A 746 -30.24 -3.23 -22.77
CA ILE A 746 -30.42 -1.98 -23.52
C ILE A 746 -29.60 -2.12 -24.78
N SER A 747 -30.28 -2.13 -25.93
CA SER A 747 -29.63 -2.13 -27.24
C SER A 747 -29.81 -0.76 -27.85
N GLY A 748 -28.74 -0.02 -28.01
CA GLY A 748 -28.76 1.34 -28.53
C GLY A 748 -28.17 1.44 -29.92
N LYS A 749 -28.60 2.43 -30.68
CA LYS A 749 -28.00 2.83 -31.93
C LYS A 749 -27.82 4.33 -31.98
N VAL A 750 -26.66 4.79 -32.39
CA VAL A 750 -26.32 6.21 -32.49
C VAL A 750 -26.14 6.57 -33.96
N TRP A 751 -26.85 7.59 -34.35
CA TRP A 751 -26.81 8.16 -35.67
C TRP A 751 -26.18 9.54 -35.62
N GLU A 752 -25.46 9.92 -36.64
CA GLU A 752 -25.07 11.31 -36.88
C GLU A 752 -25.89 11.88 -38.07
N LEU A 753 -26.50 13.03 -37.90
CA LEU A 753 -27.18 13.73 -38.96
C LEU A 753 -26.21 14.63 -39.71
N GLN A 754 -25.88 14.25 -40.95
CA GLN A 754 -25.05 15.02 -41.87
C GLN A 754 -25.89 15.36 -43.11
N ASP A 755 -26.11 16.64 -43.37
CA ASP A 755 -26.82 17.12 -44.55
C ASP A 755 -28.15 16.33 -44.83
N ASP A 756 -28.96 16.14 -43.78
CA ASP A 756 -30.22 15.39 -43.75
C ASP A 756 -30.13 13.86 -43.95
N ALA A 757 -28.89 13.29 -44.04
CA ALA A 757 -28.65 11.87 -44.03
C ALA A 757 -28.25 11.35 -42.64
N LYS A 758 -28.85 10.23 -42.19
CA LYS A 758 -28.49 9.56 -40.95
C LYS A 758 -27.37 8.55 -41.22
N GLU A 759 -26.16 8.80 -40.72
CA GLU A 759 -25.03 7.87 -40.77
C GLU A 759 -24.77 7.28 -39.41
N PRO A 760 -24.35 5.98 -39.29
CA PRO A 760 -24.03 5.37 -38.01
C PRO A 760 -22.75 5.97 -37.41
N LEU A 761 -22.84 6.47 -36.18
CA LEU A 761 -21.67 7.04 -35.49
C LEU A 761 -20.94 5.95 -34.69
N SER A 762 -19.71 5.61 -35.13
CA SER A 762 -18.84 4.69 -34.43
C SER A 762 -17.99 5.38 -33.36
N ARG A 763 -17.58 4.63 -32.33
CA ARG A 763 -16.70 5.08 -31.24
C ARG A 763 -17.31 6.15 -30.30
N ALA A 764 -18.60 6.43 -30.42
CA ALA A 764 -19.28 7.26 -29.44
C ALA A 764 -19.44 6.49 -28.12
N ILE A 765 -19.13 7.14 -27.00
CA ILE A 765 -19.18 6.50 -25.69
C ILE A 765 -20.53 6.76 -25.03
N ALA A 766 -21.29 5.67 -24.85
CA ALA A 766 -22.52 5.68 -24.06
C ALA A 766 -22.21 5.31 -22.61
N THR A 767 -22.90 5.95 -21.67
CA THR A 767 -22.74 5.73 -20.23
C THR A 767 -24.08 5.42 -19.60
N LEU A 768 -24.15 4.35 -18.81
CA LEU A 768 -25.33 3.94 -18.06
C LEU A 768 -24.95 3.82 -16.58
N ASN A 769 -25.39 4.76 -15.75
CA ASN A 769 -25.09 4.79 -14.31
C ASN A 769 -23.60 4.53 -13.98
N GLY A 770 -22.69 5.10 -14.79
CA GLY A 770 -21.24 4.94 -14.60
C GLY A 770 -20.58 3.81 -15.40
N SER A 771 -21.33 2.81 -15.88
CA SER A 771 -20.83 1.82 -16.83
C SER A 771 -20.73 2.45 -18.22
N LYS A 772 -19.60 2.23 -18.92
CA LYS A 772 -19.35 2.82 -20.24
C LYS A 772 -19.23 1.74 -21.30
N THR A 773 -19.69 2.04 -22.50
CA THR A 773 -19.49 1.22 -23.71
C THR A 773 -19.31 2.13 -24.93
N ALA A 774 -18.61 1.64 -25.94
CA ALA A 774 -18.43 2.38 -27.20
C ALA A 774 -19.29 1.79 -28.31
N THR A 775 -19.78 2.64 -29.21
CA THR A 775 -20.50 2.19 -30.39
C THR A 775 -19.57 1.47 -31.37
N ASP A 776 -20.09 0.39 -31.97
CA ASP A 776 -19.41 -0.37 -33.03
C ASP A 776 -19.43 0.40 -34.39
N ALA A 777 -18.88 -0.19 -35.45
CA ALA A 777 -18.87 0.39 -36.79
C ALA A 777 -20.28 0.63 -37.37
N GLY A 778 -21.31 -0.04 -36.86
CA GLY A 778 -22.73 0.15 -37.22
C GLY A 778 -23.43 1.14 -36.29
N GLY A 779 -22.72 1.87 -35.41
CA GLY A 779 -23.28 2.79 -34.43
C GLY A 779 -23.98 2.12 -33.26
N ARG A 780 -23.83 0.80 -33.05
CA ARG A 780 -24.55 0.03 -32.02
C ARG A 780 -23.80 -0.05 -30.73
N PHE A 781 -24.51 0.02 -29.60
CA PHE A 781 -24.01 -0.25 -28.28
C PHE A 781 -24.96 -1.14 -27.48
N THR A 782 -24.47 -1.79 -26.45
CA THR A 782 -25.30 -2.67 -25.62
C THR A 782 -24.89 -2.54 -24.15
N PHE A 783 -25.90 -2.42 -23.26
CA PHE A 783 -25.72 -2.56 -21.82
C PHE A 783 -26.57 -3.70 -21.28
N SER A 784 -26.06 -4.39 -20.27
CA SER A 784 -26.88 -5.26 -19.40
C SER A 784 -27.05 -4.58 -18.07
N ALA A 785 -28.26 -4.48 -17.59
CA ALA A 785 -28.57 -3.90 -16.30
C ALA A 785 -29.73 -4.64 -15.59
N PRO A 786 -29.76 -4.66 -14.24
CA PRO A 786 -30.90 -5.15 -13.48
C PRO A 786 -32.20 -4.43 -13.87
N PRO A 787 -33.39 -5.01 -13.60
CA PRO A 787 -34.63 -4.30 -13.75
C PRO A 787 -34.61 -3.02 -12.91
N GLY A 788 -34.99 -1.93 -13.54
CA GLY A 788 -34.98 -0.61 -12.91
C GLY A 788 -34.95 0.51 -13.92
N THR A 789 -34.96 1.72 -13.44
CA THR A 789 -34.85 2.92 -14.29
C THR A 789 -33.45 3.47 -14.21
N TYR A 790 -32.81 3.60 -15.35
CA TYR A 790 -31.44 4.04 -15.52
C TYR A 790 -31.38 5.36 -16.27
N LEU A 791 -30.30 6.09 -16.04
CA LEU A 791 -29.96 7.28 -16.78
C LEU A 791 -28.92 6.93 -17.85
N LEU A 792 -29.35 6.93 -19.10
CA LEU A 792 -28.46 6.78 -20.25
C LEU A 792 -27.96 8.16 -20.64
N ASN A 793 -26.65 8.28 -20.77
CA ASN A 793 -25.97 9.49 -21.18
C ASN A 793 -24.96 9.19 -22.29
N MET A 794 -24.54 10.21 -23.02
CA MET A 794 -23.46 10.16 -24.00
C MET A 794 -22.32 11.06 -23.55
N ASP A 795 -21.10 10.59 -23.74
CA ASP A 795 -19.91 11.43 -23.51
C ASP A 795 -19.77 12.41 -24.69
N LEU A 796 -20.03 13.68 -24.43
CA LEU A 796 -20.00 14.75 -25.45
C LEU A 796 -18.63 14.84 -26.13
N SER A 797 -17.55 14.59 -25.38
CA SER A 797 -16.18 14.63 -25.93
C SER A 797 -15.93 13.55 -27.00
N SER A 798 -16.63 12.42 -26.89
CA SER A 798 -16.52 11.30 -27.83
C SER A 798 -17.30 11.52 -29.15
N MET A 799 -18.22 12.49 -29.18
CA MET A 799 -19.06 12.78 -30.35
C MET A 799 -18.48 13.84 -31.27
N GLY A 800 -17.44 14.55 -30.83
CA GLY A 800 -16.80 15.66 -31.56
C GLY A 800 -17.25 17.04 -31.10
N PHE A 801 -16.43 18.06 -31.40
CA PHE A 801 -16.71 19.44 -30.97
C PHE A 801 -17.94 20.03 -31.66
N GLY A 802 -18.74 20.77 -30.90
CA GLY A 802 -19.92 21.48 -31.40
C GLY A 802 -21.09 20.58 -31.79
N LYS A 803 -21.14 19.37 -31.27
CA LYS A 803 -22.24 18.41 -31.47
C LYS A 803 -22.99 18.18 -30.17
N THR A 804 -24.27 17.85 -30.29
CA THR A 804 -25.16 17.45 -29.17
C THR A 804 -26.14 16.38 -29.67
N THR A 805 -26.97 15.86 -28.78
CA THR A 805 -28.02 14.94 -29.14
C THR A 805 -29.33 15.69 -29.47
N GLU A 806 -30.09 15.17 -30.40
CA GLU A 806 -31.45 15.68 -30.66
C GLU A 806 -32.35 15.36 -29.47
N GLU A 807 -32.21 14.16 -28.90
CA GLU A 807 -32.89 13.69 -27.70
C GLU A 807 -32.32 14.34 -26.44
N LYS A 808 -33.19 14.52 -25.43
CA LYS A 808 -32.74 15.02 -24.12
C LYS A 808 -31.90 13.97 -23.41
N LEU A 809 -30.70 14.36 -22.94
CA LEU A 809 -29.84 13.58 -22.06
C LEU A 809 -29.70 14.23 -20.67
N PRO A 810 -29.55 13.45 -19.60
CA PRO A 810 -29.62 11.97 -19.55
C PRO A 810 -31.06 11.46 -19.83
N MET A 811 -31.15 10.41 -20.65
CA MET A 811 -32.42 9.76 -20.97
C MET A 811 -32.76 8.70 -19.91
N LYS A 812 -34.00 8.71 -19.41
CA LYS A 812 -34.51 7.64 -18.52
C LYS A 812 -34.84 6.41 -19.34
N VAL A 813 -34.18 5.28 -19.07
CA VAL A 813 -34.44 4.00 -19.70
C VAL A 813 -34.90 2.99 -18.65
N THR A 814 -36.09 2.45 -18.78
CA THR A 814 -36.59 1.42 -17.88
C THR A 814 -36.24 0.05 -18.43
N VAL A 815 -35.47 -0.70 -17.66
CA VAL A 815 -35.02 -2.06 -17.97
C VAL A 815 -35.94 -3.05 -17.26
N GLU A 816 -36.47 -4.01 -17.98
CA GLU A 816 -37.23 -5.12 -17.45
C GLU A 816 -36.46 -6.44 -17.54
N ALA A 817 -36.68 -7.33 -16.57
CA ALA A 817 -35.99 -8.63 -16.51
C ALA A 817 -36.20 -9.44 -17.81
N GLY A 818 -35.07 -9.87 -18.40
CA GLY A 818 -35.06 -10.69 -19.60
C GLY A 818 -35.53 -10.02 -20.89
N LYS A 819 -35.86 -8.71 -20.86
CA LYS A 819 -36.27 -7.95 -22.04
C LYS A 819 -35.16 -7.10 -22.62
N THR A 820 -35.24 -6.83 -23.93
CA THR A 820 -34.39 -5.88 -24.61
C THR A 820 -35.15 -4.59 -24.85
N VAL A 821 -34.58 -3.47 -24.37
CA VAL A 821 -35.08 -2.12 -24.64
C VAL A 821 -34.24 -1.53 -25.76
N ASN A 822 -34.87 -1.12 -26.87
CA ASN A 822 -34.17 -0.46 -27.96
C ASN A 822 -34.16 1.05 -27.77
N VAL A 823 -33.02 1.69 -27.97
CA VAL A 823 -32.84 3.14 -27.85
C VAL A 823 -32.15 3.65 -29.13
N GLU A 824 -32.67 4.70 -29.71
CA GLU A 824 -31.97 5.40 -30.79
C GLU A 824 -31.62 6.81 -30.35
N LEU A 825 -30.42 7.27 -30.68
CA LEU A 825 -29.91 8.60 -30.37
C LEU A 825 -29.41 9.23 -31.66
N THR A 826 -29.76 10.48 -31.88
CA THR A 826 -29.31 11.24 -33.06
C THR A 826 -28.42 12.38 -32.68
N ILE A 827 -27.21 12.38 -33.18
CA ILE A 827 -26.23 13.44 -32.95
C ILE A 827 -26.42 14.51 -34.04
N VAL A 828 -26.52 15.75 -33.59
CA VAL A 828 -26.74 16.92 -34.45
C VAL A 828 -25.74 18.01 -34.10
N LYS A 829 -25.53 18.97 -35.00
CA LYS A 829 -24.73 20.18 -34.70
C LYS A 829 -25.45 20.99 -33.60
N ALA A 830 -24.73 21.32 -32.55
CA ALA A 830 -25.24 22.09 -31.45
C ALA A 830 -25.42 23.57 -31.83
N ALA A 831 -26.52 24.17 -31.35
CA ALA A 831 -26.77 25.58 -31.52
C ALA A 831 -26.10 26.40 -30.40
N THR A 832 -25.94 27.70 -30.64
CA THR A 832 -25.44 28.68 -29.68
C THR A 832 -26.39 29.88 -29.67
N LEU A 833 -26.83 30.29 -28.50
CA LEU A 833 -27.54 31.53 -28.29
C LEU A 833 -26.67 32.46 -27.49
N SER A 834 -26.29 33.55 -28.09
CA SER A 834 -25.61 34.65 -27.44
C SER A 834 -26.51 35.89 -27.39
N GLY A 835 -26.16 36.85 -26.58
CA GLY A 835 -26.85 38.12 -26.54
C GLY A 835 -26.27 39.08 -25.54
N GLN A 836 -26.85 40.28 -25.53
CA GLN A 836 -26.42 41.34 -24.64
C GLN A 836 -27.64 42.06 -24.02
N VAL A 837 -27.49 42.42 -22.75
CA VAL A 837 -28.48 43.21 -22.01
C VAL A 837 -28.07 44.66 -21.99
N VAL A 838 -28.79 45.51 -22.69
CA VAL A 838 -28.43 46.92 -22.92
C VAL A 838 -29.56 47.86 -22.51
N LEU A 839 -29.21 49.09 -22.17
CA LEU A 839 -30.18 50.14 -21.94
C LEU A 839 -30.84 50.58 -23.26
N GLY A 840 -32.14 50.38 -23.37
CA GLY A 840 -32.93 50.84 -24.50
C GLY A 840 -33.32 52.34 -24.37
N LYS A 841 -33.44 53.01 -25.47
CA LYS A 841 -34.05 54.38 -25.48
C LYS A 841 -35.59 54.23 -25.45
N SER A 842 -36.27 54.88 -24.50
CA SER A 842 -37.72 54.96 -24.53
C SER A 842 -38.14 55.87 -25.69
N GLU A 843 -39.02 55.38 -26.57
CA GLU A 843 -39.65 56.27 -27.54
C GLU A 843 -40.45 57.35 -26.78
N PRO A 844 -40.27 58.65 -27.10
CA PRO A 844 -41.08 59.68 -26.48
C PRO A 844 -42.55 59.50 -26.86
N ALA A 845 -43.43 59.46 -25.85
CA ALA A 845 -44.88 59.46 -26.07
C ALA A 845 -45.19 60.63 -26.92
N ARG A 846 -46.01 60.46 -28.05
CA ARG A 846 -46.53 61.53 -28.88
C ARG A 846 -47.26 62.54 -27.98
N ALA A 847 -46.64 63.67 -27.78
CA ALA A 847 -47.28 64.82 -27.10
C ALA A 847 -48.36 65.39 -28.00
N PRO A 848 -49.52 65.78 -27.46
CA PRO A 848 -50.50 66.60 -28.19
C PRO A 848 -49.89 67.99 -28.51
N GLU A 849 -50.04 68.36 -29.76
CA GLU A 849 -49.60 69.69 -30.25
C GLU A 849 -50.18 70.82 -29.40
N THR A 850 -49.38 71.37 -28.54
CA THR A 850 -49.37 72.80 -28.10
C THR A 850 -48.49 72.95 -26.91
N THR A 851 -47.28 73.43 -27.17
CA THR A 851 -46.51 74.43 -26.40
C THR A 851 -45.02 74.41 -26.75
N LYS A 852 -44.42 75.59 -26.85
CA LYS A 852 -43.06 75.81 -27.34
C LYS A 852 -41.99 75.02 -26.60
N PRO A 853 -40.91 74.55 -27.30
CA PRO A 853 -39.86 73.74 -26.67
C PRO A 853 -38.93 74.66 -25.84
N VAL A 854 -38.70 74.20 -24.61
CA VAL A 854 -37.54 74.69 -23.80
C VAL A 854 -36.33 73.87 -24.22
N ILE A 855 -35.37 74.58 -24.86
CA ILE A 855 -34.06 73.94 -25.19
C ILE A 855 -33.23 73.93 -23.93
N LEU A 856 -32.87 72.74 -23.47
CA LEU A 856 -31.87 72.52 -22.45
C LEU A 856 -30.87 71.45 -22.99
N GLY A 857 -29.64 71.91 -23.32
CA GLY A 857 -28.45 71.14 -23.43
C GLY A 857 -28.10 70.52 -24.80
N GLU A 858 -26.96 70.85 -25.30
CA GLU A 858 -26.35 70.28 -26.53
C GLU A 858 -26.15 68.79 -26.43
N PRO A 859 -26.19 68.02 -27.52
CA PRO A 859 -25.88 66.63 -27.54
C PRO A 859 -24.39 66.37 -27.43
N GLY A 860 -23.92 66.00 -26.26
CA GLY A 860 -22.59 65.47 -26.01
C GLY A 860 -22.47 64.07 -26.56
N SER A 861 -21.40 63.78 -27.29
CA SER A 861 -20.67 62.59 -27.64
C SER A 861 -21.40 61.23 -27.57
N ALA A 862 -21.16 60.41 -28.55
CA ALA A 862 -21.62 58.98 -28.62
C ALA A 862 -21.38 58.26 -27.30
N GLU A 863 -22.43 58.15 -26.45
CA GLU A 863 -22.39 57.34 -25.24
C GLU A 863 -22.31 55.88 -25.63
N THR A 864 -21.28 55.17 -25.17
CA THR A 864 -21.24 53.70 -25.15
C THR A 864 -22.55 53.19 -24.50
N PRO A 865 -23.28 52.29 -25.12
CA PRO A 865 -24.55 51.80 -24.57
C PRO A 865 -24.29 51.22 -23.17
N GLN A 866 -25.02 51.76 -22.18
CA GLN A 866 -24.92 51.22 -20.81
C GLN A 866 -25.37 49.78 -20.83
N VAL A 867 -24.55 48.85 -20.32
CA VAL A 867 -24.76 47.42 -20.26
C VAL A 867 -25.02 46.98 -18.83
N PHE A 868 -25.68 45.82 -18.64
CA PHE A 868 -26.08 45.32 -17.33
C PHE A 868 -25.40 43.99 -17.03
N LYS A 869 -24.48 44.04 -16.06
CA LYS A 869 -23.80 42.85 -15.48
C LYS A 869 -24.71 42.13 -14.50
N GLY A 870 -24.56 40.79 -14.40
CA GLY A 870 -25.18 39.97 -13.39
C GLY A 870 -26.70 39.80 -13.56
N VAL A 871 -27.24 40.09 -14.72
CA VAL A 871 -28.63 39.81 -15.04
C VAL A 871 -28.79 38.31 -15.28
N LEU A 872 -29.68 37.69 -14.52
CA LEU A 872 -29.95 36.25 -14.68
C LEU A 872 -30.78 36.05 -15.94
N VAL A 873 -30.30 35.17 -16.84
CA VAL A 873 -31.04 34.74 -18.02
C VAL A 873 -31.20 33.25 -18.02
N GLU A 874 -32.32 32.78 -18.48
CA GLU A 874 -32.74 31.38 -18.45
C GLU A 874 -33.27 30.95 -19.83
N LEU A 875 -32.87 29.76 -20.24
CA LEU A 875 -33.48 29.04 -21.34
C LEU A 875 -34.16 27.79 -20.77
N SER A 876 -35.42 27.60 -21.08
CA SER A 876 -36.19 26.45 -20.64
C SER A 876 -36.92 25.80 -21.81
N ARG A 877 -36.96 24.46 -21.77
CA ARG A 877 -37.69 23.61 -22.71
C ARG A 877 -38.13 22.35 -21.98
N ASP A 878 -39.42 22.11 -21.90
CA ASP A 878 -40.00 21.02 -21.13
C ASP A 878 -39.54 21.08 -19.64
N ASP A 879 -38.82 20.06 -19.19
CA ASP A 879 -38.24 19.98 -17.85
C ASP A 879 -36.72 20.33 -17.85
N GLU A 880 -36.20 20.86 -18.93
CA GLU A 880 -34.78 21.29 -19.02
C GLU A 880 -34.71 22.81 -18.83
N THR A 881 -33.80 23.23 -17.97
CA THR A 881 -33.57 24.65 -17.68
C THR A 881 -32.07 24.91 -17.58
N ILE A 882 -31.60 25.87 -18.37
CA ILE A 882 -30.21 26.31 -18.39
C ILE A 882 -30.16 27.76 -17.96
N ARG A 883 -29.32 28.14 -17.05
CA ARG A 883 -29.18 29.50 -16.52
C ARG A 883 -27.75 30.01 -16.65
N THR A 884 -27.64 31.31 -16.95
CA THR A 884 -26.37 31.99 -16.91
C THR A 884 -26.56 33.44 -16.44
N LEU A 885 -25.46 34.07 -16.06
CA LEU A 885 -25.47 35.52 -15.71
C LEU A 885 -24.74 36.30 -16.80
N THR A 886 -25.14 37.55 -17.01
CA THR A 886 -24.41 38.46 -17.90
C THR A 886 -23.06 38.83 -17.27
N ASP A 887 -22.04 38.91 -18.12
CA ASP A 887 -20.68 39.33 -17.76
C ASP A 887 -20.54 40.85 -17.56
N ASP A 888 -19.30 41.34 -17.42
CA ASP A 888 -19.01 42.78 -17.23
C ASP A 888 -19.40 43.65 -18.43
N GLU A 889 -19.51 43.06 -19.61
CA GLU A 889 -19.94 43.70 -20.84
C GLU A 889 -21.44 43.48 -21.11
N GLY A 890 -22.17 43.00 -20.13
CA GLY A 890 -23.61 42.70 -20.24
C GLY A 890 -23.95 41.55 -21.20
N LYS A 891 -22.93 40.75 -21.62
CA LYS A 891 -23.10 39.67 -22.57
C LYS A 891 -23.41 38.37 -21.83
N PHE A 892 -24.18 37.53 -22.50
CA PHE A 892 -24.43 36.13 -22.08
C PHE A 892 -24.29 35.19 -23.26
N SER A 893 -23.96 33.95 -22.98
CA SER A 893 -23.87 32.91 -23.99
C SER A 893 -24.33 31.54 -23.43
N PHE A 894 -25.20 30.90 -24.14
CA PHE A 894 -25.58 29.53 -23.97
C PHE A 894 -24.98 28.73 -25.12
N VAL A 895 -24.05 27.86 -24.80
CA VAL A 895 -23.34 27.03 -25.78
C VAL A 895 -23.81 25.58 -25.72
N ASN A 896 -23.60 24.83 -26.80
CA ASN A 896 -23.98 23.42 -26.91
C ASN A 896 -25.47 23.13 -26.65
N ILE A 897 -26.35 24.03 -27.14
CA ILE A 897 -27.77 23.89 -26.96
C ILE A 897 -28.35 22.93 -28.00
N ARG A 898 -29.29 22.09 -27.56
CA ARG A 898 -30.06 21.22 -28.47
C ARG A 898 -30.91 22.08 -29.41
N PRO A 899 -30.94 21.78 -30.72
CA PRO A 899 -31.84 22.46 -31.64
C PRO A 899 -33.30 22.32 -31.23
N GLY A 900 -34.12 23.28 -31.59
CA GLY A 900 -35.53 23.31 -31.30
C GLY A 900 -36.00 24.63 -30.70
N THR A 901 -37.26 24.68 -30.27
CA THR A 901 -37.82 25.88 -29.68
C THR A 901 -37.65 25.92 -28.17
N TRP A 902 -37.08 27.01 -27.69
CA TRP A 902 -36.76 27.25 -26.29
C TRP A 902 -37.48 28.50 -25.82
N LYS A 903 -37.92 28.50 -24.56
CA LYS A 903 -38.43 29.69 -23.89
C LYS A 903 -37.27 30.40 -23.22
N PHE A 904 -36.95 31.60 -23.70
CA PHE A 904 -35.97 32.48 -23.08
C PHE A 904 -36.66 33.37 -22.04
N LYS A 905 -36.03 33.55 -20.89
CA LYS A 905 -36.52 34.43 -19.83
C LYS A 905 -35.34 35.18 -19.21
N ALA A 906 -35.50 36.48 -19.07
CA ALA A 906 -34.57 37.34 -18.36
C ALA A 906 -35.19 37.88 -17.08
N TYR A 907 -34.45 37.88 -16.00
CA TYR A 907 -34.91 38.25 -14.67
C TYR A 907 -34.42 39.67 -14.27
N ASP A 908 -35.26 40.47 -13.69
CA ASP A 908 -34.97 41.84 -13.32
C ASP A 908 -34.41 42.08 -11.92
N TYR A 909 -34.05 41.00 -11.19
CA TYR A 909 -33.57 41.05 -9.79
C TYR A 909 -32.34 41.91 -9.56
N ASN A 910 -31.44 41.97 -10.53
CA ASN A 910 -30.18 42.70 -10.43
C ASN A 910 -30.18 44.03 -11.24
N LEU A 911 -31.34 44.46 -11.72
CA LEU A 911 -31.45 45.74 -12.38
C LEU A 911 -31.44 46.89 -11.37
N PRO A 912 -30.92 48.09 -11.75
CA PRO A 912 -31.04 49.28 -10.92
C PRO A 912 -32.52 49.61 -10.65
N ALA A 913 -32.77 50.23 -9.49
CA ALA A 913 -34.12 50.65 -9.15
C ALA A 913 -34.74 51.47 -10.28
N TYR A 914 -36.04 51.22 -10.53
CA TYR A 914 -36.82 51.88 -11.60
C TYR A 914 -36.46 51.50 -13.04
N HIS A 915 -35.87 50.33 -13.24
CA HIS A 915 -35.70 49.73 -14.57
C HIS A 915 -36.51 48.42 -14.67
N TYR A 916 -36.84 48.02 -15.90
CA TYR A 916 -37.51 46.78 -16.21
C TYR A 916 -37.07 46.28 -17.58
N ILE A 917 -37.19 44.97 -17.79
CA ILE A 917 -36.90 44.35 -19.08
C ILE A 917 -38.11 44.48 -19.98
N GLN A 918 -37.91 45.01 -21.19
CA GLN A 918 -39.02 45.32 -22.15
C GLN A 918 -39.79 44.07 -22.55
N ASN A 919 -39.06 42.97 -22.87
CA ASN A 919 -39.63 41.65 -23.20
C ASN A 919 -38.89 40.61 -22.36
N PRO A 920 -39.35 40.35 -21.13
CA PRO A 920 -38.66 39.45 -20.24
C PRO A 920 -38.75 37.97 -20.65
N GLU A 921 -39.70 37.62 -21.46
CA GLU A 921 -39.96 36.28 -21.98
C GLU A 921 -40.13 36.28 -23.49
N MET A 922 -39.49 35.32 -24.20
CA MET A 922 -39.67 35.12 -25.64
C MET A 922 -39.41 33.66 -26.05
N GLU A 923 -40.07 33.20 -27.08
CA GLU A 923 -39.75 31.90 -27.70
C GLU A 923 -38.68 32.07 -28.77
N ILE A 924 -37.65 31.19 -28.70
CA ILE A 924 -36.50 31.21 -29.61
C ILE A 924 -36.36 29.85 -30.23
N THR A 925 -36.54 29.78 -31.54
CA THR A 925 -36.24 28.54 -32.28
C THR A 925 -34.83 28.59 -32.78
N LEU A 926 -34.07 27.52 -32.53
CA LEU A 926 -32.68 27.31 -32.92
C LEU A 926 -32.59 26.11 -33.87
N SER A 927 -32.00 26.31 -35.04
CA SER A 927 -31.72 25.26 -36.00
C SER A 927 -30.37 24.55 -35.67
N PRO A 928 -30.12 23.34 -36.16
CA PRO A 928 -28.85 22.65 -35.99
C PRO A 928 -27.66 23.52 -36.47
N GLY A 929 -26.69 23.75 -35.56
CA GLY A 929 -25.51 24.55 -35.85
C GLY A 929 -25.72 26.06 -35.90
N GLU A 930 -26.94 26.56 -35.66
CA GLU A 930 -27.24 28.00 -35.67
C GLU A 930 -26.54 28.73 -34.55
N LYS A 931 -25.94 29.87 -34.89
CA LYS A 931 -25.45 30.83 -33.92
C LYS A 931 -26.35 32.04 -33.95
N LYS A 932 -27.22 32.16 -32.97
CA LYS A 932 -28.21 33.22 -32.85
C LYS A 932 -27.80 34.25 -31.83
N ASP A 933 -27.90 35.51 -32.18
CA ASP A 933 -27.60 36.63 -31.28
C ASP A 933 -28.88 37.44 -31.00
N ILE A 934 -29.11 37.79 -29.76
CA ILE A 934 -30.30 38.52 -29.33
C ILE A 934 -29.92 39.72 -28.43
N THR A 935 -30.70 40.78 -28.52
CA THR A 935 -30.54 41.94 -27.65
C THR A 935 -31.73 42.03 -26.69
N VAL A 936 -31.42 42.02 -25.39
CA VAL A 936 -32.44 42.24 -24.33
C VAL A 936 -32.39 43.68 -23.90
N ARG A 937 -33.48 44.40 -24.06
CA ARG A 937 -33.56 45.81 -23.75
C ARG A 937 -34.15 46.04 -22.37
N VAL A 938 -33.44 46.86 -21.59
CA VAL A 938 -33.85 47.34 -20.29
C VAL A 938 -34.32 48.80 -20.46
N LEU A 939 -35.50 49.08 -20.00
CA LEU A 939 -36.08 50.43 -20.10
C LEU A 939 -36.27 51.03 -18.70
N PRO A 940 -36.11 52.35 -18.54
CA PRO A 940 -36.48 53.04 -17.31
C PRO A 940 -37.98 53.09 -17.16
N LYS A 941 -38.50 52.93 -15.95
CA LYS A 941 -39.90 53.13 -15.63
C LYS A 941 -40.20 54.64 -15.74
N GLN A 942 -41.23 54.98 -16.57
CA GLN A 942 -41.65 56.36 -16.70
C GLN A 942 -42.21 56.82 -15.37
N ARG A 943 -41.81 58.03 -14.95
CA ARG A 943 -42.35 58.70 -13.78
C ARG A 943 -43.34 59.72 -14.26
N GLN A 944 -44.57 59.69 -13.79
CA GLN A 944 -45.49 60.83 -13.92
C GLN A 944 -45.03 61.93 -12.97
N ILE A 945 -44.81 63.11 -13.54
CA ILE A 945 -44.54 64.30 -12.75
C ILE A 945 -45.83 65.05 -12.62
N GLU A 946 -46.37 65.09 -11.43
CA GLU A 946 -47.55 65.96 -11.12
C GLU A 946 -47.01 67.29 -10.62
N ILE A 947 -47.31 68.35 -11.33
CA ILE A 947 -46.96 69.76 -10.94
C ILE A 947 -48.05 70.23 -10.06
N LEU A 948 -47.86 70.38 -8.77
CA LEU A 948 -48.76 71.03 -7.83
C LEU A 948 -48.47 72.50 -7.79
N GLU A 949 -49.56 73.32 -7.69
CA GLU A 949 -49.42 74.74 -7.52
C GLU A 949 -48.52 75.08 -6.35
N GLU A 950 -47.58 76.07 -6.55
CA GLU A 950 -46.50 76.46 -5.61
C GLU A 950 -45.12 75.78 -5.77
N GLY A 951 -44.76 75.27 -6.95
CA GLY A 951 -43.35 74.94 -7.23
C GLY A 951 -42.85 73.65 -6.55
N VAL A 952 -43.69 72.78 -6.00
CA VAL A 952 -43.29 71.54 -5.46
C VAL A 952 -43.43 70.43 -6.53
N ILE A 953 -42.36 69.82 -6.96
CA ILE A 953 -42.37 68.66 -7.86
C ILE A 953 -42.42 67.37 -7.02
N SER A 954 -43.52 66.59 -7.09
CA SER A 954 -43.56 65.23 -6.52
C SER A 954 -43.59 64.16 -7.62
N SER A 955 -42.90 63.07 -7.42
CA SER A 955 -42.97 61.93 -8.32
C SER A 955 -43.76 60.80 -7.70
N LYS A 956 -44.76 60.31 -8.39
CA LYS A 956 -45.63 59.20 -7.97
C LYS A 956 -45.18 57.90 -8.74
N LYS A 957 -44.91 56.84 -8.02
CA LYS A 957 -44.60 55.60 -8.61
C LYS A 957 -45.91 54.95 -9.15
N ILE A 958 -45.96 54.60 -10.41
CA ILE A 958 -47.04 53.78 -10.97
C ILE A 958 -46.63 52.33 -10.90
N ASN A 959 -47.43 51.51 -10.24
CA ASN A 959 -47.23 50.05 -10.12
C ASN A 959 -47.32 49.34 -11.47
#